data_820af13285b8e38b1b31ca201938c6ec
#
_entry.id   820af13285b8e38b1b31ca201938c6ec
#
_cell.length_a   1.000
_cell.length_b   1.000
_cell.length_c   1.000
_cell.angle_alpha   90.00
_cell.angle_beta   90.00
_cell.angle_gamma   90.00
#
_symmetry.space_group_name_H-M   'P 1'
#
loop_
_entity.id
_entity.type
_entity.pdbx_description
1 polymer ?
#
loop_
_entity_poly.entity_id
_entity_poly.type
_entity_poly.pdbx_seq_one_letter_code
_entity_poly.pdbx_strand_id
1 'polypeptide(L)'
;MLASLIRFSIRYYGVVIAIATLILLVGAYRFATAGLDIFPEFSPKQVIIQTESPGLSSEQVELLVTQQIELAISGVIGLQSVRSESIQGLSIITAIFEENSDIYRNRQLISERLANLPDHMPKGISPVVVPLSSSSATVLTLGLISEHVDLMTLRSLVDWNIAPRLHAVPGVADVNVFGGDIKQLQIQVNPVQLKRFNFSLDEIIQAATQAVNIQGSGFIENLNQRFTVQVTGLSTTPEQFANVIVKRDKGLNITLGEVATITYAPKPAISAAQIMGKPGIVIMVIAQYGANTLSVSRSLEETLKELSPGLSKQGIVFYPHLFRPADYIERSISNLSKHLLIGGLFVLVILYLFLFNVRAAIISALAIPVSLLGAVMVLLEAGVNLNIMVLGGLAIALGEVVDDAIIDTENIFRRLRENRLLPQPLPVDDVINAASLEVRGSVVYASFIVALVFVPLLTLDGVAGRLFAPLGYSYILAILLSLLVALTLTPALCHALLGRYELETKDPPLIAALKNAYKNGLLAASRYFKPILLTSMVICLSGLIAFFTLDHKFLPELREGHYIVHTTSIPGTSLAESIRIGIQLTGQFMAITGVESVSQWAGRAERGADTYGSHYSEYEIRLKPNSGAGQQEILDKLRTVLGNFPGIGFEANTFLIERVDETISGYTSPVVVNIFGNDLNALDAKAQAVAEIMRKLPGVGNVQVRSPPGTPFVQVHLNRNQLAFWGVTPEQVMVCLQSAYETTVVGKTFEGNKIFDIAVTLLPEQKTNIMAISELPIKTLDGTVIKLAQVADIKPNTGRYNILRQNSQRKQTITATIVEGDMDAFMQTLKAQVLKEISFAADTYPEFTGAAVEQAKARTKLILHSLLAGAGVLILIYIAIGNLRQALLTLANLPFALIGGIAAVILIGAPLSVGSVVGFITLFGITVRNSIMLLSHCQYLVDKEGKTWNLETITLAAQERLPSILMTALVTALAMFPIAFNSDNPGSEIMGPMASIIIGGLFSSTLLNLLLLPCLLLRYGKS
;
A
#
# COMPACT_ATOMS: atom_id res chain seq x y z
N MET A 1 31.83 -33.22 0.25
CA MET A 1 31.74 -31.78 0.29
C MET A 1 31.49 -31.26 1.71
N LEU A 2 30.41 -31.65 2.42
CA LEU A 2 30.11 -31.17 3.77
C LEU A 2 31.24 -31.46 4.79
N ALA A 3 31.76 -32.69 4.83
CA ALA A 3 32.89 -33.06 5.73
C ALA A 3 34.16 -32.24 5.46
N SER A 4 34.45 -31.88 4.22
CA SER A 4 35.59 -31.02 3.89
C SER A 4 35.39 -29.57 4.35
N LEU A 5 34.16 -29.06 4.29
CA LEU A 5 33.83 -27.70 4.77
C LEU A 5 34.00 -27.62 6.30
N ILE A 6 33.48 -28.61 7.06
CA ILE A 6 33.63 -28.65 8.51
C ILE A 6 35.08 -28.74 8.91
N ARG A 7 35.88 -29.66 8.28
CA ARG A 7 37.31 -29.76 8.56
C ARG A 7 38.06 -28.46 8.24
N PHE A 8 37.73 -27.80 7.15
CA PHE A 8 38.28 -26.48 6.81
C PHE A 8 38.01 -25.47 7.91
N SER A 9 36.74 -25.43 8.38
CA SER A 9 36.30 -24.48 9.41
C SER A 9 36.97 -24.69 10.75
N ILE A 10 37.19 -25.94 11.15
CA ILE A 10 37.93 -26.29 12.37
C ILE A 10 39.40 -25.92 12.22
N ARG A 11 40.02 -26.27 11.08
CA ARG A 11 41.46 -26.01 10.84
C ARG A 11 41.77 -24.51 10.76
N TYR A 12 40.90 -23.72 10.15
CA TYR A 12 41.05 -22.26 9.96
C TYR A 12 40.07 -21.46 10.80
N TYR A 13 39.78 -21.91 12.02
CA TYR A 13 38.77 -21.32 12.90
C TYR A 13 38.96 -19.81 13.08
N GLY A 14 40.20 -19.29 13.16
CA GLY A 14 40.45 -17.86 13.29
C GLY A 14 39.94 -17.04 12.09
N VAL A 15 40.12 -17.59 10.87
CA VAL A 15 39.60 -16.92 9.63
C VAL A 15 38.07 -16.90 9.61
N VAL A 16 37.44 -18.03 10.00
CA VAL A 16 35.99 -18.15 10.05
C VAL A 16 35.39 -17.16 11.05
N ILE A 17 36.01 -17.06 12.26
CA ILE A 17 35.56 -16.10 13.29
C ILE A 17 35.76 -14.65 12.81
N ALA A 18 36.87 -14.34 12.13
CA ALA A 18 37.11 -13.00 11.59
C ALA A 18 36.09 -12.62 10.53
N ILE A 19 35.71 -13.53 9.60
CA ILE A 19 34.68 -13.32 8.59
C ILE A 19 33.32 -13.11 9.29
N ALA A 20 32.95 -13.92 10.28
CA ALA A 20 31.72 -13.76 11.02
C ALA A 20 31.66 -12.42 11.76
N THR A 21 32.75 -11.97 12.35
CA THR A 21 32.85 -10.65 12.99
C THR A 21 32.70 -9.54 11.98
N LEU A 22 33.29 -9.67 10.79
CA LEU A 22 33.11 -8.71 9.70
C LEU A 22 31.65 -8.62 9.25
N ILE A 23 30.97 -9.76 9.06
CA ILE A 23 29.53 -9.82 8.73
C ILE A 23 28.70 -9.12 9.82
N LEU A 24 29.00 -9.32 11.08
CA LEU A 24 28.32 -8.64 12.18
C LEU A 24 28.49 -7.13 12.12
N LEU A 25 29.72 -6.64 11.94
CA LEU A 25 30.00 -5.19 11.94
C LEU A 25 29.40 -4.51 10.69
N VAL A 26 29.66 -5.07 9.50
CA VAL A 26 29.17 -4.51 8.25
C VAL A 26 27.66 -4.67 8.16
N GLY A 27 27.11 -5.83 8.55
CA GLY A 27 25.69 -6.08 8.57
C GLY A 27 24.93 -5.15 9.51
N ALA A 28 25.46 -4.93 10.72
CA ALA A 28 24.88 -3.97 11.68
C ALA A 28 24.91 -2.53 11.14
N TYR A 29 26.02 -2.11 10.53
CA TYR A 29 26.13 -0.80 9.88
C TYR A 29 25.11 -0.64 8.75
N ARG A 30 25.03 -1.63 7.84
CA ARG A 30 24.09 -1.62 6.72
C ARG A 30 22.64 -1.63 7.18
N PHE A 31 22.32 -2.41 8.21
CA PHE A 31 20.98 -2.42 8.83
C PHE A 31 20.61 -1.08 9.44
N ALA A 32 21.53 -0.43 10.17
CA ALA A 32 21.30 0.86 10.79
C ALA A 32 21.16 2.03 9.78
N THR A 33 21.80 1.91 8.60
CA THR A 33 21.74 2.93 7.54
C THR A 33 20.71 2.64 6.46
N ALA A 34 20.11 1.45 6.46
CA ALA A 34 19.10 1.07 5.49
C ALA A 34 17.82 1.90 5.67
N GLY A 35 17.24 2.31 4.56
CA GLY A 35 15.91 2.90 4.55
C GLY A 35 14.86 1.87 4.97
N LEU A 36 14.00 2.26 5.89
CA LEU A 36 12.90 1.44 6.39
C LEU A 36 11.58 1.97 5.86
N ASP A 37 10.70 1.09 5.42
CA ASP A 37 9.38 1.42 4.89
C ASP A 37 8.29 0.54 5.53
N ILE A 38 7.02 0.83 5.26
CA ILE A 38 5.89 0.02 5.75
C ILE A 38 5.79 -1.26 4.92
N PHE A 39 5.52 -1.09 3.64
CA PHE A 39 5.36 -2.16 2.66
C PHE A 39 6.41 -2.06 1.55
N PRO A 40 6.69 -3.14 0.85
CA PRO A 40 7.40 -3.07 -0.41
C PRO A 40 6.59 -2.27 -1.43
N GLU A 41 7.19 -1.88 -2.54
CA GLU A 41 6.45 -1.30 -3.67
C GLU A 41 5.44 -2.34 -4.20
N PHE A 42 4.15 -2.10 -4.00
CA PHE A 42 3.09 -3.06 -4.33
C PHE A 42 2.22 -2.63 -5.51
N SER A 43 2.31 -1.36 -5.97
CA SER A 43 1.59 -0.91 -7.16
C SER A 43 2.09 -1.61 -8.44
N PRO A 44 1.20 -1.89 -9.39
CA PRO A 44 1.62 -2.31 -10.71
C PRO A 44 2.46 -1.21 -11.36
N LYS A 45 3.29 -1.58 -12.32
CA LYS A 45 4.02 -0.60 -13.11
C LYS A 45 3.04 0.16 -13.98
N GLN A 46 2.76 1.41 -13.63
CA GLN A 46 1.76 2.22 -14.28
C GLN A 46 2.29 3.60 -14.67
N VAL A 47 1.75 4.14 -15.76
CA VAL A 47 2.02 5.49 -16.22
C VAL A 47 0.68 6.22 -16.34
N ILE A 48 0.57 7.36 -15.65
CA ILE A 48 -0.65 8.17 -15.62
C ILE A 48 -0.46 9.35 -16.58
N ILE A 49 -1.49 9.59 -17.41
CA ILE A 49 -1.56 10.68 -18.38
C ILE A 49 -2.73 11.57 -17.97
N GLN A 50 -2.46 12.82 -17.71
CA GLN A 50 -3.45 13.84 -17.40
C GLN A 50 -3.55 14.80 -18.58
N THR A 51 -4.78 15.14 -19.00
CA THR A 51 -5.01 16.08 -20.09
C THR A 51 -6.12 17.03 -19.72
N GLU A 52 -5.75 18.27 -19.42
CA GLU A 52 -6.72 19.32 -19.19
C GLU A 52 -7.39 19.74 -20.49
N SER A 53 -8.70 19.84 -20.47
CA SER A 53 -9.56 20.09 -21.63
C SER A 53 -10.67 21.10 -21.25
N PRO A 54 -10.29 22.33 -20.90
CA PRO A 54 -11.20 23.32 -20.36
C PRO A 54 -12.43 23.51 -21.26
N GLY A 55 -13.61 23.69 -20.65
CA GLY A 55 -14.88 23.96 -21.35
C GLY A 55 -15.53 22.75 -22.01
N LEU A 56 -14.87 21.58 -22.12
CA LEU A 56 -15.47 20.38 -22.69
C LEU A 56 -16.31 19.60 -21.68
N SER A 57 -17.48 19.09 -22.12
CA SER A 57 -18.27 18.15 -21.33
C SER A 57 -17.57 16.79 -21.21
N SER A 58 -17.99 15.93 -20.28
CA SER A 58 -17.42 14.58 -20.12
C SER A 58 -17.49 13.73 -21.40
N GLU A 59 -18.60 13.84 -22.17
CA GLU A 59 -18.77 13.16 -23.45
C GLU A 59 -17.80 13.72 -24.53
N GLN A 60 -17.62 15.03 -24.55
CA GLN A 60 -16.69 15.67 -25.50
C GLN A 60 -15.24 15.33 -25.14
N VAL A 61 -14.88 15.33 -23.85
CA VAL A 61 -13.57 14.89 -23.38
C VAL A 61 -13.32 13.43 -23.76
N GLU A 62 -14.31 12.55 -23.59
CA GLU A 62 -14.20 11.16 -24.00
C GLU A 62 -13.87 11.01 -25.48
N LEU A 63 -14.68 11.66 -26.34
CA LEU A 63 -14.60 11.49 -27.78
C LEU A 63 -13.39 12.19 -28.40
N LEU A 64 -13.11 13.42 -27.97
CA LEU A 64 -12.11 14.27 -28.61
C LEU A 64 -10.70 14.15 -28.00
N VAL A 65 -10.60 13.68 -26.76
CA VAL A 65 -9.34 13.63 -26.02
C VAL A 65 -9.00 12.22 -25.58
N THR A 66 -9.84 11.60 -24.74
CA THR A 66 -9.53 10.31 -24.12
C THR A 66 -9.35 9.21 -25.15
N GLN A 67 -10.28 9.07 -26.10
CA GLN A 67 -10.19 8.02 -27.13
C GLN A 67 -8.98 8.22 -28.05
N GLN A 68 -8.59 9.46 -28.35
CA GLN A 68 -7.41 9.74 -29.17
C GLN A 68 -6.12 9.28 -28.45
N ILE A 69 -6.03 9.53 -27.15
CA ILE A 69 -4.88 9.10 -26.35
C ILE A 69 -4.88 7.57 -26.19
N GLU A 70 -6.04 6.95 -25.86
CA GLU A 70 -6.15 5.49 -25.79
C GLU A 70 -5.67 4.82 -27.09
N LEU A 71 -6.08 5.35 -28.26
CA LEU A 71 -5.68 4.83 -29.55
C LEU A 71 -4.17 4.99 -29.78
N ALA A 72 -3.60 6.14 -29.43
CA ALA A 72 -2.17 6.41 -29.62
C ALA A 72 -1.26 5.50 -28.79
N ILE A 73 -1.68 5.18 -27.55
CA ILE A 73 -0.89 4.32 -26.64
C ILE A 73 -1.20 2.83 -26.83
N SER A 74 -2.26 2.48 -27.58
CA SER A 74 -2.60 1.08 -27.87
C SER A 74 -1.43 0.38 -28.57
N GLY A 75 -1.15 -0.86 -28.19
CA GLY A 75 -0.06 -1.64 -28.78
C GLY A 75 1.34 -1.24 -28.33
N VAL A 76 1.51 -0.43 -27.29
CA VAL A 76 2.81 -0.23 -26.63
C VAL A 76 3.25 -1.55 -26.00
N ILE A 77 4.52 -1.91 -26.21
CA ILE A 77 5.09 -3.18 -25.73
C ILE A 77 4.98 -3.25 -24.21
N GLY A 78 4.49 -4.39 -23.70
CA GLY A 78 4.30 -4.63 -22.27
C GLY A 78 3.07 -3.97 -21.67
N LEU A 79 2.22 -3.30 -22.45
CA LEU A 79 0.96 -2.74 -21.98
C LEU A 79 -0.04 -3.87 -21.70
N GLN A 80 -0.48 -3.98 -20.46
CA GLN A 80 -1.40 -5.00 -20.00
C GLN A 80 -2.85 -4.54 -20.05
N SER A 81 -3.11 -3.32 -19.55
CA SER A 81 -4.45 -2.73 -19.58
C SER A 81 -4.38 -1.20 -19.54
N VAL A 82 -5.44 -0.57 -20.01
CA VAL A 82 -5.63 0.88 -19.96
C VAL A 82 -6.95 1.15 -19.25
N ARG A 83 -6.94 1.96 -18.21
CA ARG A 83 -8.13 2.50 -17.55
C ARG A 83 -8.19 3.99 -17.84
N SER A 84 -9.36 4.51 -18.12
CA SER A 84 -9.52 5.94 -18.36
C SER A 84 -10.80 6.47 -17.73
N GLU A 85 -10.75 7.73 -17.36
CA GLU A 85 -11.86 8.50 -16.84
C GLU A 85 -11.89 9.86 -17.54
N SER A 86 -13.06 10.18 -18.09
CA SER A 86 -13.34 11.46 -18.72
C SER A 86 -14.32 12.22 -17.85
N ILE A 87 -13.90 13.33 -17.27
CA ILE A 87 -14.73 14.24 -16.52
C ILE A 87 -14.84 15.57 -17.24
N GLN A 88 -15.69 16.47 -16.76
CA GLN A 88 -15.77 17.81 -17.32
C GLN A 88 -14.41 18.52 -17.28
N GLY A 89 -13.86 18.86 -18.42
CA GLY A 89 -12.61 19.59 -18.57
C GLY A 89 -11.33 18.78 -18.28
N LEU A 90 -11.40 17.46 -18.08
CA LEU A 90 -10.21 16.67 -17.75
C LEU A 90 -10.33 15.22 -18.23
N SER A 91 -9.25 14.68 -18.80
CA SER A 91 -9.06 13.27 -19.09
C SER A 91 -7.90 12.71 -18.26
N ILE A 92 -8.14 11.60 -17.57
CA ILE A 92 -7.10 10.84 -16.90
C ILE A 92 -7.04 9.44 -17.50
N ILE A 93 -5.83 8.99 -17.85
CA ILE A 93 -5.59 7.66 -18.41
C ILE A 93 -4.47 6.99 -17.62
N THR A 94 -4.75 5.81 -17.10
CA THR A 94 -3.78 4.97 -16.39
C THR A 94 -3.41 3.78 -17.27
N ALA A 95 -2.20 3.79 -17.81
CA ALA A 95 -1.61 2.70 -18.56
C ALA A 95 -0.88 1.74 -17.61
N ILE A 96 -1.35 0.50 -17.49
CA ILE A 96 -0.81 -0.53 -16.61
C ILE A 96 0.02 -1.50 -17.45
N PHE A 97 1.26 -1.76 -17.00
CA PHE A 97 2.24 -2.58 -17.70
C PHE A 97 2.52 -3.90 -16.99
N GLU A 98 3.09 -4.83 -17.75
CA GLU A 98 3.57 -6.11 -17.23
C GLU A 98 4.61 -5.93 -16.12
N GLU A 99 4.63 -6.86 -15.17
CA GLU A 99 5.50 -6.79 -13.99
C GLU A 99 7.00 -6.80 -14.34
N ASN A 100 7.39 -7.51 -15.38
CA ASN A 100 8.78 -7.62 -15.82
C ASN A 100 9.27 -6.42 -16.67
N SER A 101 8.40 -5.43 -16.95
CA SER A 101 8.77 -4.26 -17.73
C SER A 101 9.57 -3.25 -16.89
N ASP A 102 10.31 -2.36 -17.52
CA ASP A 102 10.98 -1.23 -16.88
C ASP A 102 10.07 0.01 -16.91
N ILE A 103 9.75 0.58 -15.72
CA ILE A 103 8.78 1.68 -15.59
C ILE A 103 9.28 2.97 -16.27
N TYR A 104 10.58 3.24 -16.26
CA TYR A 104 11.13 4.44 -16.90
C TYR A 104 11.08 4.32 -18.41
N ARG A 105 11.37 3.11 -18.95
CA ARG A 105 11.21 2.80 -20.37
C ARG A 105 9.74 2.86 -20.80
N ASN A 106 8.82 2.34 -19.98
CA ASN A 106 7.39 2.44 -20.24
C ASN A 106 6.95 3.90 -20.34
N ARG A 107 7.39 4.74 -19.40
CA ARG A 107 7.13 6.18 -19.41
C ARG A 107 7.68 6.85 -20.66
N GLN A 108 8.89 6.50 -21.10
CA GLN A 108 9.49 7.02 -22.32
C GLN A 108 8.66 6.65 -23.55
N LEU A 109 8.28 5.38 -23.70
CA LEU A 109 7.46 4.90 -24.82
C LEU A 109 6.10 5.62 -24.89
N ILE A 110 5.44 5.81 -23.75
CA ILE A 110 4.21 6.60 -23.68
C ILE A 110 4.48 8.04 -24.12
N SER A 111 5.51 8.70 -23.62
CA SER A 111 5.84 10.09 -23.96
C SER A 111 6.13 10.25 -25.46
N GLU A 112 6.81 9.29 -26.10
CA GLU A 112 7.07 9.28 -27.55
C GLU A 112 5.77 9.17 -28.36
N ARG A 113 4.82 8.31 -27.91
CA ARG A 113 3.50 8.18 -28.58
C ARG A 113 2.67 9.47 -28.45
N LEU A 114 2.73 10.13 -27.29
CA LEU A 114 1.99 11.37 -27.05
C LEU A 114 2.57 12.57 -27.77
N ALA A 115 3.85 12.59 -28.11
CA ALA A 115 4.51 13.73 -28.76
C ALA A 115 3.90 14.10 -30.10
N ASN A 116 3.33 13.13 -30.84
CA ASN A 116 2.73 13.34 -32.17
C ASN A 116 1.21 13.60 -32.12
N LEU A 117 0.62 13.58 -30.89
CA LEU A 117 -0.83 13.67 -30.76
C LEU A 117 -1.44 15.07 -30.81
N PRO A 118 -0.74 16.18 -30.45
CA PRO A 118 -1.33 17.52 -30.38
C PRO A 118 -1.94 17.98 -31.71
N ASP A 119 -1.45 17.51 -32.86
CA ASP A 119 -1.98 17.86 -34.20
C ASP A 119 -3.37 17.26 -34.47
N HIS A 120 -3.76 16.24 -33.70
CA HIS A 120 -5.05 15.53 -33.80
C HIS A 120 -6.03 15.90 -32.69
N MET A 121 -5.64 16.80 -31.78
CA MET A 121 -6.45 17.23 -30.64
C MET A 121 -7.04 18.64 -30.89
N PRO A 122 -8.08 19.01 -30.11
CA PRO A 122 -8.56 20.40 -30.12
C PRO A 122 -7.43 21.36 -29.73
N LYS A 123 -7.41 22.54 -30.36
CA LYS A 123 -6.34 23.54 -30.16
C LYS A 123 -6.14 23.88 -28.67
N GLY A 124 -4.89 23.91 -28.26
CA GLY A 124 -4.51 24.26 -26.87
C GLY A 124 -4.59 23.12 -25.86
N ILE A 125 -5.02 21.91 -26.27
CA ILE A 125 -5.06 20.72 -25.42
C ILE A 125 -3.79 19.89 -25.67
N SER A 126 -3.08 19.57 -24.59
CA SER A 126 -1.86 18.76 -24.65
C SER A 126 -1.82 17.76 -23.49
N PRO A 127 -1.58 16.47 -23.76
CA PRO A 127 -1.45 15.46 -22.71
C PRO A 127 -0.12 15.63 -21.94
N VAL A 128 -0.20 15.44 -20.63
CA VAL A 128 0.95 15.52 -19.73
C VAL A 128 1.09 14.21 -18.98
N VAL A 129 2.30 13.64 -18.96
CA VAL A 129 2.60 12.43 -18.17
C VAL A 129 2.90 12.85 -16.74
N VAL A 130 2.08 12.39 -15.80
CA VAL A 130 2.21 12.69 -14.36
C VAL A 130 3.52 12.10 -13.82
N PRO A 131 4.20 12.75 -12.85
CA PRO A 131 5.38 12.18 -12.20
C PRO A 131 5.11 10.79 -11.62
N LEU A 132 6.11 9.92 -11.64
CA LEU A 132 6.01 8.58 -11.05
C LEU A 132 5.97 8.69 -9.53
N SER A 133 4.91 8.19 -8.92
CA SER A 133 4.73 8.13 -7.47
C SER A 133 4.95 6.72 -6.92
N SER A 134 5.29 6.63 -5.62
CA SER A 134 5.36 5.35 -4.91
C SER A 134 3.96 4.77 -4.67
N SER A 135 3.86 3.49 -4.29
CA SER A 135 2.59 2.83 -3.96
C SER A 135 1.84 3.50 -2.82
N SER A 136 2.57 3.99 -1.81
CA SER A 136 2.00 4.74 -0.70
C SER A 136 1.60 6.16 -1.10
N ALA A 137 2.04 6.65 -2.25
CA ALA A 137 1.81 8.00 -2.76
C ALA A 137 2.11 9.11 -1.74
N THR A 138 1.21 9.36 -0.79
CA THR A 138 1.31 10.45 0.20
C THR A 138 2.37 10.18 1.26
N VAL A 139 3.30 11.12 1.44
CA VAL A 139 4.36 11.05 2.46
C VAL A 139 4.11 11.99 3.62
N LEU A 140 3.36 13.06 3.36
CA LEU A 140 3.01 14.07 4.36
C LEU A 140 1.80 14.88 3.88
N THR A 141 0.79 15.05 4.73
CA THR A 141 -0.27 16.04 4.56
C THR A 141 -0.15 17.10 5.65
N LEU A 142 -0.12 18.35 5.27
CA LEU A 142 0.00 19.48 6.17
C LEU A 142 -1.05 20.56 5.86
N GLY A 143 -1.28 21.48 6.80
CA GLY A 143 -2.33 22.46 6.64
C GLY A 143 -1.96 23.85 7.17
N LEU A 144 -2.58 24.85 6.56
CA LEU A 144 -2.45 26.26 6.96
C LEU A 144 -3.82 26.91 7.07
N ILE A 145 -4.01 27.61 8.17
CA ILE A 145 -5.18 28.51 8.38
C ILE A 145 -4.70 29.86 8.89
N SER A 146 -5.46 30.89 8.64
CA SER A 146 -5.21 32.20 9.23
C SER A 146 -6.53 32.95 9.46
N GLU A 147 -6.60 33.73 10.54
CA GLU A 147 -7.68 34.67 10.80
C GLU A 147 -7.32 36.11 10.37
N HIS A 148 -6.04 36.33 10.05
CA HIS A 148 -5.48 37.65 9.74
C HIS A 148 -5.10 37.81 8.26
N VAL A 149 -4.78 36.72 7.60
CA VAL A 149 -4.37 36.67 6.18
C VAL A 149 -5.51 36.06 5.38
N ASP A 150 -5.95 36.75 4.33
CA ASP A 150 -6.98 36.22 3.44
C ASP A 150 -6.51 34.98 2.65
N LEU A 151 -7.44 34.19 2.15
CA LEU A 151 -7.15 32.94 1.46
C LEU A 151 -6.34 33.13 0.17
N MET A 152 -6.44 34.27 -0.51
CA MET A 152 -5.69 34.56 -1.74
C MET A 152 -4.22 34.86 -1.44
N THR A 153 -3.96 35.64 -0.40
CA THR A 153 -2.59 35.91 0.07
C THR A 153 -1.97 34.63 0.64
N LEU A 154 -2.71 33.85 1.42
CA LEU A 154 -2.24 32.57 1.96
C LEU A 154 -1.91 31.58 0.84
N ARG A 155 -2.76 31.48 -0.20
CA ARG A 155 -2.52 30.64 -1.37
C ARG A 155 -1.28 31.09 -2.14
N SER A 156 -1.12 32.38 -2.37
CA SER A 156 0.08 32.92 -3.02
C SER A 156 1.36 32.63 -2.24
N LEU A 157 1.31 32.61 -0.90
CA LEU A 157 2.45 32.21 -0.06
C LEU A 157 2.77 30.71 -0.26
N VAL A 158 1.76 29.87 -0.33
CA VAL A 158 1.94 28.43 -0.59
C VAL A 158 2.54 28.21 -1.96
N ASP A 159 1.93 28.74 -3.02
CA ASP A 159 2.33 28.48 -4.40
C ASP A 159 3.74 29.00 -4.74
N TRP A 160 4.17 30.14 -4.14
CA TRP A 160 5.43 30.78 -4.49
C TRP A 160 6.56 30.59 -3.47
N ASN A 161 6.26 30.20 -2.23
CA ASN A 161 7.29 30.06 -1.21
C ASN A 161 7.36 28.64 -0.63
N ILE A 162 6.21 28.03 -0.28
CA ILE A 162 6.20 26.75 0.43
C ILE A 162 6.31 25.59 -0.55
N ALA A 163 5.39 25.48 -1.51
CA ALA A 163 5.35 24.36 -2.46
C ALA A 163 6.64 24.19 -3.27
N PRO A 164 7.31 25.24 -3.77
CA PRO A 164 8.60 25.09 -4.46
C PRO A 164 9.71 24.53 -3.57
N ARG A 165 9.73 24.90 -2.28
CA ARG A 165 10.72 24.36 -1.33
C ARG A 165 10.45 22.91 -0.99
N LEU A 166 9.19 22.54 -0.82
CA LEU A 166 8.82 21.13 -0.60
C LEU A 166 9.12 20.27 -1.82
N HIS A 167 8.84 20.79 -3.02
CA HIS A 167 9.11 20.09 -4.27
C HIS A 167 10.62 19.91 -4.54
N ALA A 168 11.46 20.78 -4.00
CA ALA A 168 12.91 20.68 -4.12
C ALA A 168 13.53 19.61 -3.21
N VAL A 169 12.77 19.02 -2.27
CA VAL A 169 13.27 17.97 -1.38
C VAL A 169 13.45 16.67 -2.21
N PRO A 170 14.66 16.06 -2.16
CA PRO A 170 14.91 14.81 -2.87
C PRO A 170 13.93 13.70 -2.49
N GLY A 171 13.34 13.02 -3.47
CA GLY A 171 12.34 11.97 -3.27
C GLY A 171 10.90 12.46 -3.26
N VAL A 172 10.64 13.75 -3.44
CA VAL A 172 9.31 14.31 -3.69
C VAL A 172 9.00 14.24 -5.19
N ALA A 173 7.87 13.64 -5.54
CA ALA A 173 7.36 13.56 -6.91
C ALA A 173 6.52 14.78 -7.27
N ASP A 174 5.60 15.17 -6.38
CA ASP A 174 4.69 16.29 -6.59
C ASP A 174 4.20 16.87 -5.25
N VAL A 175 3.63 18.07 -5.31
CA VAL A 175 3.05 18.78 -4.17
C VAL A 175 1.65 19.25 -4.58
N ASN A 176 0.63 18.56 -4.10
CA ASN A 176 -0.77 18.84 -4.39
C ASN A 176 -1.32 19.84 -3.37
N VAL A 177 -1.94 20.91 -3.86
CA VAL A 177 -2.48 21.98 -3.03
C VAL A 177 -3.99 22.05 -3.21
N PHE A 178 -4.73 21.90 -2.11
CA PHE A 178 -6.19 21.99 -2.08
C PHE A 178 -6.63 23.22 -1.30
N GLY A 179 -7.65 23.91 -1.82
CA GLY A 179 -8.20 25.12 -1.21
C GLY A 179 -7.34 26.35 -1.44
N GLY A 180 -7.76 27.44 -0.82
CA GLY A 180 -7.22 28.77 -1.06
C GLY A 180 -7.64 29.36 -2.39
N ASP A 181 -7.47 30.67 -2.53
CA ASP A 181 -7.89 31.43 -3.71
C ASP A 181 -6.72 31.76 -4.60
N ILE A 182 -6.65 31.19 -5.81
CA ILE A 182 -5.56 31.46 -6.76
C ILE A 182 -5.74 32.86 -7.33
N LYS A 183 -4.76 33.75 -7.05
CA LYS A 183 -4.78 35.15 -7.43
C LYS A 183 -4.70 35.33 -8.94
N GLN A 184 -5.62 36.09 -9.51
CA GLN A 184 -5.61 36.57 -10.91
C GLN A 184 -5.90 38.06 -10.97
N LEU A 185 -5.34 38.76 -11.95
CA LEU A 185 -5.82 40.07 -12.35
C LEU A 185 -6.99 39.87 -13.31
N GLN A 186 -8.19 40.17 -12.84
CA GLN A 186 -9.42 39.97 -13.61
C GLN A 186 -9.96 41.26 -14.20
N ILE A 187 -10.30 41.20 -15.49
CA ILE A 187 -11.06 42.20 -16.22
C ILE A 187 -12.50 41.68 -16.26
N GLN A 188 -13.29 42.09 -15.27
CA GLN A 188 -14.67 41.65 -15.03
C GLN A 188 -15.64 42.48 -15.85
N VAL A 189 -16.03 41.98 -17.00
CA VAL A 189 -16.82 42.71 -17.99
C VAL A 189 -18.28 42.78 -17.57
N ASN A 190 -18.86 43.95 -17.77
CA ASN A 190 -20.29 44.21 -17.54
C ASN A 190 -21.09 44.10 -18.85
N PRO A 191 -21.96 43.06 -19.02
CA PRO A 191 -22.72 42.87 -20.26
C PRO A 191 -23.62 44.09 -20.63
N VAL A 192 -24.10 44.81 -19.64
CA VAL A 192 -24.93 46.00 -19.86
C VAL A 192 -24.12 47.11 -20.51
N GLN A 193 -22.88 47.31 -20.08
CA GLN A 193 -21.97 48.29 -20.64
C GLN A 193 -21.50 47.86 -22.05
N LEU A 194 -21.26 46.56 -22.26
CA LEU A 194 -20.94 46.04 -23.63
C LEU A 194 -22.02 46.45 -24.62
N LYS A 195 -23.30 46.19 -24.25
CA LYS A 195 -24.44 46.56 -25.08
C LYS A 195 -24.55 48.07 -25.29
N ARG A 196 -24.33 48.88 -24.24
CA ARG A 196 -24.38 50.34 -24.32
C ARG A 196 -23.36 50.92 -25.28
N PHE A 197 -22.11 50.39 -25.26
CA PHE A 197 -21.04 50.85 -26.11
C PHE A 197 -20.91 50.08 -27.42
N ASN A 198 -21.80 49.14 -27.68
CA ASN A 198 -21.85 48.30 -28.89
C ASN A 198 -20.56 47.46 -29.07
N PHE A 199 -20.05 46.86 -27.96
CA PHE A 199 -18.88 45.95 -27.94
C PHE A 199 -19.31 44.50 -27.80
N SER A 200 -18.49 43.63 -28.38
CA SER A 200 -18.47 42.19 -28.07
C SER A 200 -17.43 41.89 -26.96
N LEU A 201 -17.59 40.73 -26.35
CA LEU A 201 -16.61 40.25 -25.39
C LEU A 201 -15.23 39.99 -26.04
N ASP A 202 -15.25 39.55 -27.30
CA ASP A 202 -14.02 39.33 -28.11
C ASP A 202 -13.21 40.63 -28.33
N GLU A 203 -13.85 41.76 -28.56
CA GLU A 203 -13.17 43.04 -28.71
C GLU A 203 -12.46 43.45 -27.37
N ILE A 204 -13.04 43.11 -26.22
CA ILE A 204 -12.40 43.35 -24.95
C ILE A 204 -11.20 42.43 -24.77
N ILE A 205 -11.32 41.15 -25.14
CA ILE A 205 -10.22 40.16 -25.07
C ILE A 205 -9.06 40.63 -25.95
N GLN A 206 -9.35 41.06 -27.19
CA GLN A 206 -8.33 41.56 -28.13
C GLN A 206 -7.61 42.80 -27.56
N ALA A 207 -8.36 43.79 -27.06
CA ALA A 207 -7.79 44.98 -26.45
C ALA A 207 -6.91 44.66 -25.23
N ALA A 208 -7.36 43.77 -24.36
CA ALA A 208 -6.60 43.30 -23.19
C ALA A 208 -5.33 42.54 -23.61
N THR A 209 -5.44 41.65 -24.62
CA THR A 209 -4.32 40.89 -25.15
C THR A 209 -3.24 41.81 -25.76
N GLN A 210 -3.65 42.82 -26.50
CA GLN A 210 -2.72 43.79 -27.11
C GLN A 210 -2.02 44.64 -26.07
N ALA A 211 -2.67 44.92 -24.93
CA ALA A 211 -2.10 45.74 -23.85
C ALA A 211 -0.97 45.04 -23.08
N VAL A 212 -0.90 43.68 -23.12
CA VAL A 212 0.05 42.84 -22.35
C VAL A 212 0.99 42.03 -23.20
N ASN A 213 0.89 42.12 -24.53
CA ASN A 213 1.71 41.32 -25.43
C ASN A 213 3.19 41.70 -25.32
N ILE A 214 3.96 40.85 -24.66
CA ILE A 214 5.41 41.00 -24.49
C ILE A 214 6.11 40.36 -25.67
N GLN A 215 6.75 41.14 -26.49
CA GLN A 215 7.59 40.66 -27.58
C GLN A 215 9.03 41.11 -27.43
N GLY A 216 9.97 40.25 -27.77
CA GLY A 216 11.39 40.57 -27.75
C GLY A 216 11.71 41.64 -28.85
N SER A 217 12.23 42.77 -28.43
CA SER A 217 12.51 43.89 -29.33
C SER A 217 13.92 43.82 -29.96
N GLY A 218 14.71 42.78 -29.69
CA GLY A 218 16.04 42.59 -30.26
C GLY A 218 17.14 43.40 -29.56
N PHE A 219 18.18 43.74 -30.29
CA PHE A 219 19.34 44.47 -29.77
C PHE A 219 19.92 45.39 -30.82
N ILE A 220 20.64 46.41 -30.38
CA ILE A 220 21.47 47.29 -31.19
C ILE A 220 22.93 46.98 -30.86
N GLU A 221 23.75 46.76 -31.85
CA GLU A 221 25.17 46.45 -31.69
C GLU A 221 26.03 47.46 -32.46
N ASN A 222 27.01 48.03 -31.78
CA ASN A 222 28.03 48.86 -32.39
C ASN A 222 29.41 48.20 -32.18
N LEU A 223 30.49 48.85 -32.61
CA LEU A 223 31.82 48.27 -32.55
C LEU A 223 32.30 47.87 -31.15
N ASN A 224 31.71 48.46 -30.08
CA ASN A 224 32.21 48.28 -28.71
C ASN A 224 31.19 47.69 -27.76
N GLN A 225 29.87 47.78 -28.05
CA GLN A 225 28.81 47.44 -27.09
C GLN A 225 27.59 46.88 -27.82
N ARG A 226 26.90 46.00 -27.10
CA ARG A 226 25.59 45.47 -27.46
C ARG A 226 24.54 45.96 -26.49
N PHE A 227 23.51 46.65 -26.95
CA PHE A 227 22.40 47.18 -26.19
C PHE A 227 21.15 46.37 -26.45
N THR A 228 20.63 45.69 -25.42
CA THR A 228 19.32 45.07 -25.52
C THR A 228 18.22 46.11 -25.53
N VAL A 229 17.35 46.10 -26.53
CA VAL A 229 16.15 46.95 -26.56
C VAL A 229 15.08 46.32 -25.70
N GLN A 230 14.61 47.01 -24.68
CA GLN A 230 13.55 46.58 -23.79
C GLN A 230 12.41 47.59 -23.84
N VAL A 231 11.21 47.09 -24.09
CA VAL A 231 9.97 47.86 -23.99
C VAL A 231 9.48 47.80 -22.54
N THR A 232 9.24 48.92 -21.93
CA THR A 232 8.67 49.08 -20.59
C THR A 232 7.36 49.84 -20.65
N GLY A 233 6.54 49.79 -19.59
CA GLY A 233 5.28 50.53 -19.54
C GLY A 233 4.07 49.74 -20.05
N LEU A 234 4.20 48.41 -20.18
CA LEU A 234 3.05 47.54 -20.45
C LEU A 234 2.09 47.57 -19.24
N SER A 235 0.78 47.38 -19.50
CA SER A 235 -0.23 47.39 -18.45
C SER A 235 -0.07 46.16 -17.57
N THR A 236 0.24 46.35 -16.27
CA THR A 236 0.46 45.27 -15.28
C THR A 236 -0.34 45.46 -14.00
N THR A 237 -0.96 46.63 -13.81
CA THR A 237 -1.80 46.91 -12.63
C THR A 237 -3.24 47.20 -13.03
N PRO A 238 -4.21 47.05 -12.10
CA PRO A 238 -5.60 47.34 -12.38
C PRO A 238 -5.83 48.73 -12.97
N GLU A 239 -5.12 49.72 -12.44
CA GLU A 239 -5.27 51.16 -12.85
C GLU A 239 -4.73 51.38 -14.28
N GLN A 240 -3.64 50.68 -14.64
CA GLN A 240 -3.10 50.77 -16.00
C GLN A 240 -4.03 50.13 -17.00
N PHE A 241 -4.63 48.98 -16.65
CA PHE A 241 -5.62 48.31 -17.49
C PHE A 241 -6.89 49.14 -17.66
N ALA A 242 -7.34 49.84 -16.61
CA ALA A 242 -8.51 50.70 -16.71
C ALA A 242 -8.36 51.78 -17.80
N ASN A 243 -7.15 52.24 -18.07
CA ASN A 243 -6.84 53.24 -19.08
C ASN A 243 -6.56 52.70 -20.47
N VAL A 244 -6.57 51.38 -20.68
CA VAL A 244 -6.40 50.77 -22.02
C VAL A 244 -7.57 51.15 -22.89
N ILE A 245 -7.29 51.68 -24.08
CA ILE A 245 -8.30 52.09 -25.06
C ILE A 245 -8.81 50.86 -25.80
N VAL A 246 -10.12 50.61 -25.70
CA VAL A 246 -10.79 49.56 -26.46
C VAL A 246 -11.09 50.05 -27.88
N LYS A 247 -11.65 51.28 -27.98
CA LYS A 247 -12.02 51.88 -29.27
C LYS A 247 -12.03 53.39 -29.17
N ARG A 248 -11.75 54.04 -30.30
CA ARG A 248 -11.94 55.50 -30.46
C ARG A 248 -13.20 55.71 -31.28
N ASP A 249 -14.21 56.35 -30.72
CA ASP A 249 -15.45 56.70 -31.40
C ASP A 249 -15.68 58.22 -31.39
N LYS A 250 -15.88 58.80 -32.54
CA LYS A 250 -16.11 60.27 -32.73
C LYS A 250 -15.15 61.15 -31.92
N GLY A 251 -13.93 60.78 -31.81
CA GLY A 251 -12.87 61.54 -31.09
C GLY A 251 -12.78 61.25 -29.60
N LEU A 252 -13.68 60.49 -29.02
CA LEU A 252 -13.64 60.03 -27.65
C LEU A 252 -12.99 58.64 -27.55
N ASN A 253 -12.10 58.47 -26.59
CA ASN A 253 -11.51 57.15 -26.28
C ASN A 253 -12.40 56.41 -25.27
N ILE A 254 -12.90 55.24 -25.64
CA ILE A 254 -13.62 54.36 -24.68
C ILE A 254 -12.56 53.40 -24.10
N THR A 255 -12.45 53.39 -22.78
CA THR A 255 -11.42 52.61 -22.05
C THR A 255 -12.00 51.35 -21.47
N LEU A 256 -11.11 50.39 -21.10
CA LEU A 256 -11.53 49.16 -20.42
C LEU A 256 -12.24 49.45 -19.09
N GLY A 257 -11.85 50.48 -18.34
CA GLY A 257 -12.47 50.88 -17.10
C GLY A 257 -13.90 51.36 -17.20
N GLU A 258 -14.36 51.77 -18.41
CA GLU A 258 -15.76 52.16 -18.67
C GLU A 258 -16.68 50.96 -18.94
N VAL A 259 -16.11 49.83 -19.33
CA VAL A 259 -16.85 48.60 -19.70
C VAL A 259 -16.64 47.41 -18.78
N ALA A 260 -15.58 47.46 -17.94
CA ALA A 260 -15.24 46.38 -17.02
C ALA A 260 -14.73 46.92 -15.67
N THR A 261 -14.90 46.13 -14.64
CA THR A 261 -14.23 46.31 -13.34
C THR A 261 -12.92 45.54 -13.37
N ILE A 262 -11.81 46.20 -13.07
CA ILE A 262 -10.48 45.59 -13.12
C ILE A 262 -9.94 45.47 -11.69
N THR A 263 -9.72 44.22 -11.23
CA THR A 263 -9.36 43.96 -9.85
C THR A 263 -8.63 42.64 -9.72
N TYR A 264 -7.90 42.47 -8.61
CA TYR A 264 -7.42 41.14 -8.22
C TYR A 264 -8.57 40.35 -7.63
N ALA A 265 -8.81 39.16 -8.18
CA ALA A 265 -9.88 38.26 -7.75
C ALA A 265 -9.46 36.79 -7.93
N PRO A 266 -10.13 35.86 -7.28
CA PRO A 266 -9.78 34.44 -7.36
C PRO A 266 -10.15 33.85 -8.72
N LYS A 267 -9.27 32.99 -9.25
CA LYS A 267 -9.59 32.04 -10.32
C LYS A 267 -10.78 31.16 -9.90
N PRO A 268 -11.66 30.73 -10.81
CA PRO A 268 -12.72 29.78 -10.46
C PRO A 268 -12.16 28.58 -9.72
N ALA A 269 -12.66 28.32 -8.51
CA ALA A 269 -12.16 27.27 -7.63
C ALA A 269 -12.51 25.88 -8.17
N ILE A 270 -11.52 24.98 -8.20
CA ILE A 270 -11.68 23.56 -8.52
C ILE A 270 -11.54 22.69 -7.27
N SER A 271 -11.05 23.26 -6.17
CA SER A 271 -10.97 22.64 -4.85
C SER A 271 -11.26 23.66 -3.75
N ALA A 272 -11.66 23.13 -2.60
CA ALA A 272 -11.77 23.89 -1.35
C ALA A 272 -11.29 23.01 -0.19
N ALA A 273 -10.81 23.64 0.89
CA ALA A 273 -10.33 22.89 2.05
C ALA A 273 -10.69 23.59 3.36
N GLN A 274 -10.82 22.78 4.42
CA GLN A 274 -10.98 23.28 5.78
C GLN A 274 -10.17 22.41 6.76
N ILE A 275 -9.76 23.01 7.87
CA ILE A 275 -9.01 22.36 8.94
C ILE A 275 -9.69 22.73 10.25
N MET A 276 -10.13 21.72 11.01
CA MET A 276 -10.82 21.92 12.29
C MET A 276 -12.05 22.85 12.20
N GLY A 277 -12.78 22.79 11.06
CA GLY A 277 -13.96 23.63 10.80
C GLY A 277 -13.67 25.04 10.27
N LYS A 278 -12.38 25.41 10.09
CA LYS A 278 -11.96 26.72 9.56
C LYS A 278 -11.49 26.60 8.11
N PRO A 279 -11.86 27.51 7.21
CA PRO A 279 -11.30 27.55 5.85
C PRO A 279 -9.78 27.64 5.88
N GLY A 280 -9.12 26.89 4.99
CA GLY A 280 -7.67 26.84 4.95
C GLY A 280 -7.13 26.23 3.68
N ILE A 281 -5.85 25.88 3.71
CA ILE A 281 -5.15 25.21 2.61
C ILE A 281 -4.58 23.89 3.14
N VAL A 282 -4.88 22.81 2.44
CA VAL A 282 -4.31 21.48 2.68
C VAL A 282 -3.27 21.22 1.57
N ILE A 283 -2.07 20.82 1.97
CA ILE A 283 -0.95 20.48 1.08
C ILE A 283 -0.63 19.01 1.28
N MET A 284 -0.72 18.24 0.22
CA MET A 284 -0.38 16.82 0.18
C MET A 284 0.92 16.65 -0.61
N VAL A 285 1.95 16.09 0.02
CA VAL A 285 3.26 15.83 -0.60
C VAL A 285 3.32 14.38 -1.02
N ILE A 286 3.63 14.16 -2.30
CA ILE A 286 3.65 12.84 -2.94
C ILE A 286 5.10 12.37 -3.07
N ALA A 287 5.38 11.14 -2.63
CA ALA A 287 6.68 10.51 -2.75
C ALA A 287 6.95 10.00 -4.17
N GLN A 288 8.20 10.12 -4.61
CA GLN A 288 8.68 9.58 -5.88
C GLN A 288 8.74 8.04 -5.83
N TYR A 289 8.51 7.40 -6.96
CA TYR A 289 8.66 5.96 -7.11
C TYR A 289 10.05 5.49 -6.61
N GLY A 290 10.06 4.51 -5.71
CA GLY A 290 11.28 3.96 -5.10
C GLY A 290 11.93 4.85 -4.02
N ALA A 291 11.36 6.00 -3.69
CA ALA A 291 11.83 6.82 -2.57
C ALA A 291 11.42 6.20 -1.23
N ASN A 292 12.26 6.38 -0.22
CA ASN A 292 11.98 5.90 1.13
C ASN A 292 11.12 6.90 1.90
N THR A 293 9.92 6.49 2.32
CA THR A 293 8.92 7.32 2.99
C THR A 293 9.46 8.01 4.24
N LEU A 294 10.19 7.28 5.09
CA LEU A 294 10.72 7.84 6.34
C LEU A 294 11.80 8.90 6.10
N SER A 295 12.69 8.67 5.15
CA SER A 295 13.77 9.63 4.86
C SER A 295 13.23 10.91 4.22
N VAL A 296 12.29 10.79 3.27
CA VAL A 296 11.62 11.94 2.64
C VAL A 296 10.83 12.74 3.66
N SER A 297 10.06 12.07 4.54
CA SER A 297 9.31 12.72 5.62
C SER A 297 10.23 13.55 6.53
N ARG A 298 11.38 13.00 6.95
CA ARG A 298 12.34 13.72 7.80
C ARG A 298 12.95 14.93 7.11
N SER A 299 13.32 14.82 5.83
CA SER A 299 13.85 15.95 5.06
C SER A 299 12.80 17.05 4.86
N LEU A 300 11.53 16.67 4.64
CA LEU A 300 10.42 17.62 4.58
C LEU A 300 10.24 18.35 5.92
N GLU A 301 10.31 17.63 7.04
CA GLU A 301 10.18 18.25 8.37
C GLU A 301 11.32 19.23 8.69
N GLU A 302 12.54 18.93 8.25
CA GLU A 302 13.66 19.88 8.37
C GLU A 302 13.37 21.17 7.60
N THR A 303 12.90 21.04 6.35
CA THR A 303 12.50 22.20 5.52
C THR A 303 11.35 22.99 6.17
N LEU A 304 10.36 22.30 6.75
CA LEU A 304 9.23 22.93 7.41
C LEU A 304 9.61 23.64 8.71
N LYS A 305 10.59 23.12 9.47
CA LYS A 305 11.13 23.78 10.66
C LYS A 305 11.78 25.13 10.33
N GLU A 306 12.41 25.24 9.15
CA GLU A 306 12.97 26.52 8.69
C GLU A 306 11.88 27.54 8.33
N LEU A 307 10.75 27.08 7.77
CA LEU A 307 9.64 27.92 7.34
C LEU A 307 8.73 28.37 8.50
N SER A 308 8.54 27.53 9.49
CA SER A 308 7.57 27.73 10.59
C SER A 308 7.69 29.06 11.33
N PRO A 309 8.89 29.57 11.69
CA PRO A 309 9.01 30.85 12.40
C PRO A 309 8.52 32.05 11.57
N GLY A 310 8.69 32.02 10.25
CA GLY A 310 8.20 33.03 9.33
C GLY A 310 6.68 33.06 9.22
N LEU A 311 6.04 31.88 9.20
CA LEU A 311 4.59 31.73 9.15
C LEU A 311 3.93 32.25 10.43
N SER A 312 4.45 31.84 11.58
CA SER A 312 3.91 32.26 12.89
C SER A 312 3.94 33.75 13.08
N LYS A 313 5.00 34.44 12.62
CA LYS A 313 5.09 35.92 12.66
C LYS A 313 4.02 36.65 11.84
N GLN A 314 3.47 35.96 10.80
CA GLN A 314 2.42 36.51 9.97
C GLN A 314 1.01 36.16 10.49
N GLY A 315 0.90 35.53 11.66
CA GLY A 315 -0.39 35.10 12.23
C GLY A 315 -1.01 33.89 11.50
N ILE A 316 -0.17 33.08 10.82
CA ILE A 316 -0.59 31.85 10.16
C ILE A 316 -0.42 30.68 11.13
N VAL A 317 -1.50 29.96 11.38
CA VAL A 317 -1.48 28.72 12.16
C VAL A 317 -1.10 27.58 11.22
N PHE A 318 -0.04 26.90 11.57
CA PHE A 318 0.55 25.83 10.77
C PHE A 318 0.31 24.47 11.44
N TYR A 319 -0.30 23.53 10.70
CA TYR A 319 -0.49 22.13 11.10
C TYR A 319 0.51 21.27 10.31
N PRO A 320 1.67 20.91 10.88
CA PRO A 320 2.72 20.23 10.15
C PRO A 320 2.38 18.75 9.84
N HIS A 321 1.47 18.16 10.60
CA HIS A 321 1.14 16.73 10.52
C HIS A 321 -0.37 16.53 10.60
N LEU A 322 -1.10 16.75 9.53
CA LEU A 322 -2.49 16.29 9.40
C LEU A 322 -2.50 14.78 9.15
N PHE A 323 -1.61 14.32 8.25
CA PHE A 323 -1.31 12.91 8.04
C PHE A 323 0.19 12.72 7.82
N ARG A 324 0.79 11.73 8.49
CA ARG A 324 2.22 11.40 8.40
C ARG A 324 2.40 9.87 8.50
N PRO A 325 2.48 9.16 7.36
CA PRO A 325 2.71 7.69 7.36
C PRO A 325 3.97 7.27 8.12
N ALA A 326 4.98 8.13 8.18
CA ALA A 326 6.21 7.90 8.95
C ALA A 326 5.93 7.65 10.45
N ASP A 327 4.85 8.18 11.03
CA ASP A 327 4.46 7.94 12.42
C ASP A 327 4.18 6.44 12.66
N TYR A 328 3.49 5.79 11.71
CA TYR A 328 3.21 4.37 11.78
C TYR A 328 4.48 3.54 11.57
N ILE A 329 5.35 3.94 10.62
CA ILE A 329 6.65 3.29 10.39
C ILE A 329 7.49 3.32 11.67
N GLU A 330 7.69 4.48 12.26
CA GLU A 330 8.52 4.68 13.46
C GLU A 330 7.99 3.88 14.66
N ARG A 331 6.68 3.89 14.87
CA ARG A 331 6.04 3.09 15.94
C ARG A 331 6.18 1.60 15.70
N SER A 332 5.92 1.13 14.49
CA SER A 332 6.01 -0.29 14.10
C SER A 332 7.42 -0.83 14.28
N ILE A 333 8.43 -0.08 13.80
CA ILE A 333 9.85 -0.46 13.95
C ILE A 333 10.26 -0.48 15.42
N SER A 334 9.85 0.55 16.19
CA SER A 334 10.15 0.61 17.62
C SER A 334 9.55 -0.57 18.37
N ASN A 335 8.30 -0.92 18.10
CA ASN A 335 7.61 -2.05 18.71
C ASN A 335 8.29 -3.37 18.34
N LEU A 336 8.53 -3.58 17.03
CA LEU A 336 9.16 -4.81 16.55
C LEU A 336 10.58 -4.97 17.09
N SER A 337 11.38 -3.90 17.14
CA SER A 337 12.73 -3.93 17.70
C SER A 337 12.71 -4.30 19.19
N LYS A 338 11.77 -3.74 19.96
CA LYS A 338 11.57 -4.11 21.37
C LYS A 338 11.19 -5.59 21.53
N HIS A 339 10.26 -6.08 20.69
CA HIS A 339 9.83 -7.48 20.72
C HIS A 339 10.98 -8.43 20.36
N LEU A 340 11.79 -8.11 19.35
CA LEU A 340 12.96 -8.90 18.98
C LEU A 340 14.03 -8.91 20.09
N LEU A 341 14.28 -7.77 20.75
CA LEU A 341 15.22 -7.70 21.86
C LEU A 341 14.74 -8.53 23.06
N ILE A 342 13.48 -8.42 23.45
CA ILE A 342 12.89 -9.21 24.56
C ILE A 342 12.88 -10.70 24.20
N GLY A 343 12.47 -11.04 22.96
CA GLY A 343 12.51 -12.41 22.45
C GLY A 343 13.94 -12.98 22.46
N GLY A 344 14.92 -12.22 21.99
CA GLY A 344 16.33 -12.59 22.03
C GLY A 344 16.86 -12.83 23.45
N LEU A 345 16.43 -12.00 24.41
CA LEU A 345 16.76 -12.21 25.83
C LEU A 345 16.18 -13.53 26.37
N PHE A 346 14.92 -13.82 26.04
CA PHE A 346 14.32 -15.11 26.42
C PHE A 346 15.05 -16.29 25.81
N VAL A 347 15.48 -16.17 24.56
CA VAL A 347 16.31 -17.19 23.89
C VAL A 347 17.60 -17.44 24.66
N LEU A 348 18.33 -16.39 25.08
CA LEU A 348 19.58 -16.51 25.85
C LEU A 348 19.35 -17.20 27.20
N VAL A 349 18.27 -16.86 27.88
CA VAL A 349 17.90 -17.48 29.17
C VAL A 349 17.62 -18.97 28.99
N ILE A 350 16.84 -19.35 27.99
CA ILE A 350 16.53 -20.78 27.75
C ILE A 350 17.79 -21.55 27.34
N LEU A 351 18.61 -20.99 26.45
CA LEU A 351 19.89 -21.60 26.08
C LEU A 351 20.76 -21.89 27.31
N TYR A 352 20.88 -20.93 28.23
CA TYR A 352 21.62 -21.11 29.43
C TYR A 352 21.01 -22.17 30.37
N LEU A 353 19.71 -22.17 30.55
CA LEU A 353 18.99 -23.12 31.42
C LEU A 353 19.12 -24.59 30.96
N PHE A 354 19.11 -24.80 29.61
CA PHE A 354 19.21 -26.15 29.04
C PHE A 354 20.65 -26.62 28.86
N LEU A 355 21.56 -25.76 28.41
CA LEU A 355 22.97 -26.14 28.19
C LEU A 355 23.77 -26.09 29.52
N PHE A 356 23.34 -25.33 30.50
CA PHE A 356 24.02 -25.11 31.76
C PHE A 356 25.53 -24.79 31.63
N ASN A 357 25.86 -24.17 30.49
CA ASN A 357 27.21 -23.77 30.14
C ASN A 357 27.18 -22.46 29.33
N VAL A 358 27.76 -21.41 29.92
CA VAL A 358 27.76 -20.06 29.32
C VAL A 358 28.44 -20.04 27.94
N ARG A 359 29.52 -20.83 27.74
CA ARG A 359 30.25 -20.86 26.47
C ARG A 359 29.42 -21.49 25.36
N ALA A 360 28.78 -22.62 25.64
CA ALA A 360 27.87 -23.28 24.72
C ALA A 360 26.69 -22.37 24.37
N ALA A 361 26.13 -21.67 25.35
CA ALA A 361 25.05 -20.69 25.13
C ALA A 361 25.51 -19.51 24.25
N ILE A 362 26.72 -18.98 24.47
CA ILE A 362 27.30 -17.90 23.63
C ILE A 362 27.51 -18.36 22.20
N ILE A 363 28.00 -19.60 21.98
CA ILE A 363 28.21 -20.14 20.61
C ILE A 363 26.89 -20.15 19.85
N SER A 364 25.84 -20.73 20.44
CA SER A 364 24.53 -20.78 19.81
C SER A 364 23.94 -19.37 19.63
N ALA A 365 24.12 -18.47 20.59
CA ALA A 365 23.60 -17.09 20.53
C ALA A 365 24.29 -16.24 19.46
N LEU A 366 25.61 -16.42 19.20
CA LEU A 366 26.33 -15.68 18.16
C LEU A 366 25.95 -16.10 16.74
N ALA A 367 25.47 -17.31 16.53
CA ALA A 367 24.99 -17.77 15.23
C ALA A 367 23.76 -16.96 14.76
N ILE A 368 22.93 -16.49 15.66
CA ILE A 368 21.69 -15.77 15.37
C ILE A 368 21.97 -14.46 14.62
N PRO A 369 22.68 -13.48 15.21
CA PRO A 369 22.88 -12.20 14.54
C PRO A 369 23.73 -12.32 13.27
N VAL A 370 24.66 -13.28 13.19
CA VAL A 370 25.45 -13.52 11.97
C VAL A 370 24.54 -13.97 10.83
N SER A 371 23.62 -14.90 11.08
CA SER A 371 22.68 -15.39 10.06
C SER A 371 21.69 -14.33 9.63
N LEU A 372 21.07 -13.61 10.58
CA LEU A 372 20.06 -12.60 10.28
C LEU A 372 20.66 -11.38 9.58
N LEU A 373 21.77 -10.85 10.05
CA LEU A 373 22.46 -9.72 9.43
C LEU A 373 23.06 -10.09 8.07
N GLY A 374 23.53 -11.33 7.92
CA GLY A 374 23.94 -11.87 6.63
C GLY A 374 22.79 -11.88 5.63
N ALA A 375 21.58 -12.31 6.05
CA ALA A 375 20.38 -12.28 5.21
C ALA A 375 20.00 -10.85 4.81
N VAL A 376 20.06 -9.91 5.75
CA VAL A 376 19.82 -8.48 5.48
C VAL A 376 20.81 -7.95 4.43
N MET A 377 22.09 -8.26 4.56
CA MET A 377 23.11 -7.82 3.58
C MET A 377 22.79 -8.33 2.18
N VAL A 378 22.45 -9.62 2.04
CA VAL A 378 22.10 -10.21 0.73
C VAL A 378 20.85 -9.57 0.15
N LEU A 379 19.81 -9.30 0.96
CA LEU A 379 18.57 -8.64 0.52
C LEU A 379 18.84 -7.22 0.03
N LEU A 380 19.62 -6.43 0.78
CA LEU A 380 19.96 -5.06 0.40
C LEU A 380 20.79 -5.00 -0.90
N GLU A 381 21.74 -5.91 -1.09
CA GLU A 381 22.52 -6.02 -2.34
C GLU A 381 21.66 -6.50 -3.52
N ALA A 382 20.61 -7.28 -3.26
CA ALA A 382 19.62 -7.66 -4.26
C ALA A 382 18.60 -6.53 -4.58
N GLY A 383 18.71 -5.36 -3.94
CA GLY A 383 17.81 -4.22 -4.15
C GLY A 383 16.48 -4.31 -3.40
N VAL A 384 16.36 -5.23 -2.45
CA VAL A 384 15.15 -5.36 -1.62
C VAL A 384 15.24 -4.39 -0.44
N ASN A 385 14.34 -3.40 -0.38
CA ASN A 385 14.26 -2.47 0.74
C ASN A 385 13.76 -3.17 2.00
N LEU A 386 14.26 -2.73 3.16
CA LEU A 386 13.76 -3.21 4.44
C LEU A 386 12.36 -2.64 4.70
N ASN A 387 11.43 -3.53 5.03
CA ASN A 387 10.06 -3.20 5.36
C ASN A 387 9.52 -4.16 6.43
N ILE A 388 8.31 -3.90 6.91
CA ILE A 388 7.69 -4.72 7.96
C ILE A 388 7.61 -6.19 7.54
N MET A 389 7.41 -6.50 6.25
CA MET A 389 7.35 -7.89 5.75
C MET A 389 8.71 -8.59 5.83
N VAL A 390 9.79 -7.92 5.42
CA VAL A 390 11.17 -8.43 5.56
C VAL A 390 11.51 -8.67 7.03
N LEU A 391 11.21 -7.68 7.89
CA LEU A 391 11.46 -7.80 9.33
C LEU A 391 10.62 -8.92 9.96
N GLY A 392 9.38 -9.10 9.50
CA GLY A 392 8.51 -10.21 9.89
C GLY A 392 9.09 -11.57 9.54
N GLY A 393 9.59 -11.73 8.31
CA GLY A 393 10.26 -12.97 7.89
C GLY A 393 11.51 -13.28 8.70
N LEU A 394 12.31 -12.25 9.02
CA LEU A 394 13.49 -12.39 9.89
C LEU A 394 13.09 -12.73 11.34
N ALA A 395 11.98 -12.16 11.84
CA ALA A 395 11.45 -12.46 13.17
C ALA A 395 11.01 -13.92 13.30
N ILE A 396 10.33 -14.45 12.27
CA ILE A 396 9.96 -15.88 12.22
C ILE A 396 11.23 -16.75 12.14
N ALA A 397 12.17 -16.36 11.29
CA ALA A 397 13.41 -17.10 11.11
C ALA A 397 14.25 -17.14 12.39
N LEU A 398 14.10 -16.18 13.31
CA LEU A 398 14.82 -16.16 14.59
C LEU A 398 14.69 -17.49 15.33
N GLY A 399 13.49 -18.07 15.42
CA GLY A 399 13.25 -19.35 16.10
C GLY A 399 13.96 -20.52 15.42
N GLU A 400 13.96 -20.56 14.09
CA GLU A 400 14.57 -21.62 13.29
C GLU A 400 16.10 -21.52 13.23
N VAL A 401 16.62 -20.31 13.11
CA VAL A 401 18.07 -20.04 13.06
C VAL A 401 18.77 -20.49 14.35
N VAL A 402 18.10 -20.29 15.48
CA VAL A 402 18.62 -20.73 16.77
C VAL A 402 18.73 -22.24 16.82
N ASP A 403 17.78 -22.96 16.26
CA ASP A 403 17.69 -24.43 16.32
C ASP A 403 18.86 -25.12 15.63
N ASP A 404 19.27 -24.66 14.44
CA ASP A 404 20.44 -25.22 13.74
C ASP A 404 21.73 -25.13 14.58
N ALA A 405 21.94 -24.00 15.23
CA ALA A 405 23.10 -23.78 16.10
C ALA A 405 23.01 -24.58 17.40
N ILE A 406 21.81 -24.75 17.97
CA ILE A 406 21.57 -25.53 19.17
C ILE A 406 21.89 -27.00 18.97
N ILE A 407 21.33 -27.62 17.91
CA ILE A 407 21.48 -29.05 17.66
C ILE A 407 22.93 -29.41 17.47
N ASP A 408 23.69 -28.62 16.71
CA ASP A 408 25.10 -28.85 16.48
C ASP A 408 25.94 -28.64 17.75
N THR A 409 25.69 -27.53 18.47
CA THR A 409 26.42 -27.21 19.71
C THR A 409 26.15 -28.24 20.80
N GLU A 410 24.88 -28.66 21.00
CA GLU A 410 24.50 -29.66 22.00
C GLU A 410 25.10 -31.01 21.69
N ASN A 411 25.07 -31.46 20.42
CA ASN A 411 25.65 -32.75 20.03
C ASN A 411 27.15 -32.74 20.18
N ILE A 412 27.86 -31.68 19.74
CA ILE A 412 29.31 -31.53 19.94
C ILE A 412 29.65 -31.51 21.41
N PHE A 413 28.89 -30.75 22.24
CA PHE A 413 29.09 -30.66 23.69
C PHE A 413 28.92 -32.03 24.36
N ARG A 414 27.87 -32.78 23.99
CA ARG A 414 27.62 -34.14 24.49
C ARG A 414 28.74 -35.08 24.12
N ARG A 415 29.16 -35.12 22.83
CA ARG A 415 30.22 -36.02 22.36
C ARG A 415 31.60 -35.69 22.95
N LEU A 416 31.90 -34.39 23.14
CA LEU A 416 33.15 -34.01 23.85
C LEU A 416 33.15 -34.47 25.29
N ARG A 417 32.01 -34.47 25.95
CA ARG A 417 31.80 -34.96 27.33
C ARG A 417 31.96 -36.48 27.41
N GLU A 418 31.37 -37.22 26.47
CA GLU A 418 31.48 -38.67 26.37
C GLU A 418 32.92 -39.10 26.07
N ASN A 419 33.62 -38.41 25.16
CA ASN A 419 35.00 -38.69 24.80
C ASN A 419 35.98 -38.62 25.98
N ARG A 420 35.72 -37.72 26.92
CA ARG A 420 36.55 -37.59 28.15
C ARG A 420 36.38 -38.73 29.13
N LEU A 421 35.32 -39.51 29.06
CA LEU A 421 35.08 -40.68 29.86
C LEU A 421 35.76 -41.92 29.28
N LEU A 422 36.31 -41.84 28.07
CA LEU A 422 37.02 -42.95 27.44
C LEU A 422 38.43 -43.14 28.02
N PRO A 423 38.91 -44.37 28.15
CA PRO A 423 40.27 -44.65 28.60
C PRO A 423 41.37 -44.01 27.78
N GLN A 424 41.13 -43.82 26.50
CA GLN A 424 41.98 -43.09 25.55
C GLN A 424 41.14 -42.09 24.76
N PRO A 425 41.10 -40.81 25.19
CA PRO A 425 40.34 -39.78 24.49
C PRO A 425 40.86 -39.50 23.07
N LEU A 426 39.94 -39.41 22.11
CA LEU A 426 40.28 -39.03 20.73
C LEU A 426 40.64 -37.52 20.65
N PRO A 427 41.37 -37.09 19.60
CA PRO A 427 41.66 -35.68 19.37
C PRO A 427 40.35 -34.85 19.26
N VAL A 428 40.35 -33.66 19.88
CA VAL A 428 39.14 -32.79 19.93
C VAL A 428 38.60 -32.50 18.54
N ASP A 429 39.46 -32.27 17.57
CA ASP A 429 39.10 -31.95 16.18
C ASP A 429 38.32 -33.10 15.52
N ASP A 430 38.78 -34.35 15.76
CA ASP A 430 38.09 -35.52 15.22
C ASP A 430 36.73 -35.75 15.88
N VAL A 431 36.64 -35.49 17.19
CA VAL A 431 35.35 -35.57 17.91
C VAL A 431 34.37 -34.52 17.42
N ILE A 432 34.78 -33.24 17.27
CA ILE A 432 33.94 -32.18 16.76
C ILE A 432 33.48 -32.49 15.32
N ASN A 433 34.42 -32.96 14.47
CA ASN A 433 34.09 -33.32 13.10
C ASN A 433 33.09 -34.48 13.04
N ALA A 434 33.28 -35.53 13.83
CA ALA A 434 32.38 -36.69 13.89
C ALA A 434 30.99 -36.31 14.45
N ALA A 435 30.98 -35.57 15.54
CA ALA A 435 29.72 -35.08 16.17
C ALA A 435 28.91 -34.19 15.23
N SER A 436 29.57 -33.25 14.55
CA SER A 436 28.89 -32.38 13.60
C SER A 436 28.36 -33.17 12.38
N LEU A 437 29.08 -34.18 11.89
CA LEU A 437 28.63 -35.05 10.80
C LEU A 437 27.46 -35.98 11.19
N GLU A 438 27.35 -36.37 12.46
CA GLU A 438 26.26 -37.23 12.97
C GLU A 438 24.87 -36.63 12.76
N VAL A 439 24.68 -35.34 13.05
CA VAL A 439 23.41 -34.66 12.95
C VAL A 439 23.16 -33.99 11.60
N ARG A 440 24.21 -33.88 10.79
CA ARG A 440 24.23 -33.04 9.60
C ARG A 440 23.27 -33.49 8.51
N GLY A 441 23.12 -34.77 8.26
CA GLY A 441 22.21 -35.28 7.23
C GLY A 441 20.77 -34.85 7.48
N SER A 442 20.26 -35.05 8.68
CA SER A 442 18.91 -34.71 9.05
C SER A 442 18.68 -33.19 9.08
N VAL A 443 19.64 -32.38 9.53
CA VAL A 443 19.53 -30.92 9.61
C VAL A 443 19.48 -30.32 8.19
N VAL A 444 20.36 -30.75 7.29
CA VAL A 444 20.35 -30.22 5.89
C VAL A 444 19.03 -30.51 5.19
N TYR A 445 18.53 -31.75 5.24
CA TYR A 445 17.24 -32.07 4.65
C TYR A 445 16.09 -31.28 5.30
N ALA A 446 16.10 -31.12 6.61
CA ALA A 446 15.10 -30.36 7.33
C ALA A 446 15.10 -28.87 6.91
N SER A 447 16.28 -28.23 6.78
CA SER A 447 16.38 -26.83 6.35
C SER A 447 15.89 -26.64 4.91
N PHE A 448 16.17 -27.59 3.99
CA PHE A 448 15.62 -27.56 2.63
C PHE A 448 14.10 -27.78 2.61
N ILE A 449 13.56 -28.63 3.47
CA ILE A 449 12.11 -28.85 3.59
C ILE A 449 11.44 -27.57 4.07
N VAL A 450 11.99 -26.92 5.10
CA VAL A 450 11.46 -25.66 5.64
C VAL A 450 11.52 -24.57 4.57
N ALA A 451 12.60 -24.47 3.80
CA ALA A 451 12.69 -23.53 2.67
C ALA A 451 11.65 -23.84 1.57
N LEU A 452 11.46 -25.12 1.21
CA LEU A 452 10.51 -25.56 0.18
C LEU A 452 9.06 -25.23 0.54
N VAL A 453 8.70 -25.33 1.82
CA VAL A 453 7.34 -25.02 2.30
C VAL A 453 6.99 -23.55 2.08
N PHE A 454 7.97 -22.64 2.02
CA PHE A 454 7.77 -21.20 1.74
C PHE A 454 7.72 -20.86 0.24
N VAL A 455 8.13 -21.76 -0.66
CA VAL A 455 8.09 -21.52 -2.11
C VAL A 455 6.70 -21.13 -2.63
N PRO A 456 5.57 -21.71 -2.18
CA PRO A 456 4.25 -21.29 -2.59
C PRO A 456 3.98 -19.79 -2.39
N LEU A 457 4.52 -19.20 -1.33
CA LEU A 457 4.37 -17.76 -1.07
C LEU A 457 5.10 -16.91 -2.12
N LEU A 458 6.24 -17.38 -2.63
CA LEU A 458 7.01 -16.70 -3.67
C LEU A 458 6.38 -16.81 -5.07
N THR A 459 5.41 -17.72 -5.25
CA THR A 459 4.72 -17.96 -6.52
C THR A 459 3.39 -17.24 -6.62
N LEU A 460 3.04 -16.44 -5.63
CA LEU A 460 1.88 -15.57 -5.68
C LEU A 460 2.12 -14.43 -6.68
N ASP A 461 1.09 -14.11 -7.47
CA ASP A 461 1.13 -13.01 -8.43
C ASP A 461 0.37 -11.78 -7.90
N GLY A 462 0.47 -10.67 -8.63
CA GLY A 462 -0.26 -9.44 -8.35
C GLY A 462 0.16 -8.77 -7.04
N VAL A 463 -0.77 -8.04 -6.43
CA VAL A 463 -0.53 -7.27 -5.20
C VAL A 463 -0.15 -8.20 -4.03
N ALA A 464 -0.82 -9.36 -3.91
CA ALA A 464 -0.52 -10.34 -2.87
C ALA A 464 0.93 -10.84 -2.95
N GLY A 465 1.40 -11.19 -4.15
CA GLY A 465 2.78 -11.62 -4.36
C GLY A 465 3.78 -10.52 -3.99
N ARG A 466 3.56 -9.31 -4.45
CA ARG A 466 4.46 -8.17 -4.15
C ARG A 466 4.52 -7.85 -2.65
N LEU A 467 3.41 -7.94 -1.94
CA LEU A 467 3.37 -7.69 -0.50
C LEU A 467 4.07 -8.78 0.31
N PHE A 468 3.84 -10.06 -0.02
CA PHE A 468 4.28 -11.17 0.83
C PHE A 468 5.57 -11.87 0.38
N ALA A 469 5.99 -11.75 -0.89
CA ALA A 469 7.26 -12.34 -1.36
C ALA A 469 8.49 -11.88 -0.55
N PRO A 470 8.66 -10.62 -0.14
CA PRO A 470 9.78 -10.19 0.70
C PRO A 470 9.88 -10.92 2.04
N LEU A 471 8.75 -11.27 2.64
CA LEU A 471 8.69 -12.09 3.85
C LEU A 471 9.25 -13.50 3.57
N GLY A 472 8.84 -14.12 2.45
CA GLY A 472 9.35 -15.42 2.03
C GLY A 472 10.84 -15.40 1.71
N TYR A 473 11.33 -14.42 0.95
CA TYR A 473 12.73 -14.27 0.63
C TYR A 473 13.60 -14.09 1.88
N SER A 474 13.20 -13.21 2.80
CA SER A 474 13.96 -12.95 4.02
C SER A 474 14.05 -14.18 4.92
N TYR A 475 12.94 -14.93 5.04
CA TYR A 475 12.90 -16.17 5.79
C TYR A 475 13.79 -17.26 5.19
N ILE A 476 13.66 -17.54 3.89
CA ILE A 476 14.46 -18.57 3.20
C ILE A 476 15.95 -18.23 3.27
N LEU A 477 16.33 -16.97 3.02
CA LEU A 477 17.73 -16.54 3.10
C LEU A 477 18.29 -16.69 4.50
N ALA A 478 17.52 -16.32 5.53
CA ALA A 478 17.94 -16.46 6.91
C ALA A 478 18.22 -17.93 7.28
N ILE A 479 17.35 -18.87 6.85
CA ILE A 479 17.55 -20.31 7.08
C ILE A 479 18.76 -20.86 6.33
N LEU A 480 18.92 -20.50 5.05
CA LEU A 480 20.08 -20.97 4.27
C LEU A 480 21.40 -20.44 4.83
N LEU A 481 21.42 -19.20 5.32
CA LEU A 481 22.58 -18.64 5.99
C LEU A 481 22.80 -19.25 7.37
N SER A 482 21.74 -19.57 8.11
CA SER A 482 21.84 -20.34 9.37
C SER A 482 22.48 -21.68 9.16
N LEU A 483 22.08 -22.41 8.14
CA LEU A 483 22.71 -23.67 7.77
C LEU A 483 24.20 -23.50 7.44
N LEU A 484 24.57 -22.44 6.71
CA LEU A 484 25.98 -22.14 6.42
C LEU A 484 26.76 -21.80 7.70
N VAL A 485 26.21 -20.99 8.58
CA VAL A 485 26.79 -20.62 9.88
C VAL A 485 26.94 -21.84 10.77
N ALA A 486 25.95 -22.72 10.82
CA ALA A 486 26.05 -23.98 11.59
C ALA A 486 27.11 -24.93 11.02
N LEU A 487 27.34 -24.92 9.69
CA LEU A 487 28.42 -25.72 9.05
C LEU A 487 29.83 -25.14 9.24
N THR A 488 29.95 -23.86 9.54
CA THR A 488 31.23 -23.16 9.55
C THR A 488 31.58 -22.56 10.91
N LEU A 489 30.81 -21.58 11.37
CA LEU A 489 31.08 -20.82 12.58
C LEU A 489 30.86 -21.63 13.83
N THR A 490 29.81 -22.45 13.92
CA THR A 490 29.52 -23.26 15.11
C THR A 490 30.66 -24.27 15.43
N PRO A 491 31.12 -25.10 14.48
CA PRO A 491 32.28 -25.98 14.75
C PRO A 491 33.58 -25.22 15.09
N ALA A 492 33.82 -24.07 14.42
CA ALA A 492 34.99 -23.24 14.70
C ALA A 492 34.95 -22.64 16.11
N LEU A 493 33.79 -22.14 16.56
CA LEU A 493 33.61 -21.63 17.92
C LEU A 493 33.65 -22.75 18.97
N CYS A 494 33.09 -23.93 18.68
CA CYS A 494 33.19 -25.10 19.58
C CYS A 494 34.65 -25.50 19.76
N HIS A 495 35.47 -25.55 18.70
CA HIS A 495 36.91 -25.81 18.80
C HIS A 495 37.63 -24.77 19.68
N ALA A 496 37.34 -23.45 19.41
CA ALA A 496 38.00 -22.36 20.11
C ALA A 496 37.62 -22.26 21.62
N LEU A 497 36.32 -22.45 21.96
CA LEU A 497 35.78 -22.18 23.29
C LEU A 497 35.57 -23.42 24.17
N LEU A 498 35.27 -24.60 23.57
CA LEU A 498 34.99 -25.85 24.30
C LEU A 498 36.13 -26.84 24.25
N GLY A 499 36.97 -26.79 23.22
CA GLY A 499 38.04 -27.78 23.02
C GLY A 499 39.02 -27.90 24.18
N ARG A 500 39.35 -26.82 24.85
CA ARG A 500 40.37 -26.76 25.94
C ARG A 500 39.76 -26.68 27.35
N TYR A 501 38.42 -26.65 27.47
CA TYR A 501 37.75 -26.42 28.76
C TYR A 501 37.33 -27.73 29.40
N GLU A 502 37.49 -27.85 30.76
CA GLU A 502 36.99 -28.97 31.52
C GLU A 502 35.44 -28.93 31.60
N LEU A 503 34.83 -29.96 31.00
CA LEU A 503 33.36 -30.11 30.97
C LEU A 503 32.91 -30.97 32.14
N GLU A 504 31.83 -30.57 32.83
CA GLU A 504 31.18 -31.39 33.87
C GLU A 504 30.61 -32.67 33.23
N THR A 505 30.83 -33.82 33.92
CA THR A 505 30.43 -35.13 33.42
C THR A 505 28.97 -35.51 33.65
N LYS A 506 28.24 -34.77 34.49
CA LYS A 506 26.83 -35.06 34.81
C LYS A 506 25.87 -34.20 33.97
N ASP A 507 24.70 -34.78 33.66
CA ASP A 507 23.60 -34.00 33.06
C ASP A 507 23.12 -32.93 34.06
N PRO A 508 22.72 -31.74 33.57
CA PRO A 508 22.06 -30.73 34.38
C PRO A 508 20.86 -31.32 35.15
N PRO A 509 20.63 -30.94 36.43
CA PRO A 509 19.58 -31.54 37.24
C PRO A 509 18.18 -31.40 36.64
N LEU A 510 17.92 -30.30 35.96
CA LEU A 510 16.67 -30.07 35.24
C LEU A 510 16.47 -31.11 34.12
N ILE A 511 17.51 -31.33 33.29
CA ILE A 511 17.43 -32.28 32.18
C ILE A 511 17.27 -33.71 32.68
N ALA A 512 17.99 -34.08 33.71
CA ALA A 512 17.89 -35.41 34.32
C ALA A 512 16.47 -35.68 34.87
N ALA A 513 15.86 -34.70 35.54
CA ALA A 513 14.48 -34.78 36.02
C ALA A 513 13.48 -34.89 34.86
N LEU A 514 13.63 -34.07 33.80
CA LEU A 514 12.79 -34.11 32.61
C LEU A 514 12.89 -35.45 31.88
N LYS A 515 14.09 -35.98 31.65
CA LYS A 515 14.29 -37.29 31.01
C LYS A 515 13.59 -38.43 31.79
N ASN A 516 13.67 -38.42 33.11
CA ASN A 516 13.02 -39.45 33.96
C ASN A 516 11.50 -39.30 33.94
N ALA A 517 10.96 -38.10 34.09
CA ALA A 517 9.52 -37.85 33.98
C ALA A 517 8.97 -38.24 32.60
N TYR A 518 9.70 -37.92 31.55
CA TYR A 518 9.31 -38.22 30.15
C TYR A 518 9.32 -39.75 29.92
N LYS A 519 10.34 -40.48 30.43
CA LYS A 519 10.39 -41.93 30.29
C LYS A 519 9.11 -42.58 30.88
N ASN A 520 8.70 -42.19 32.07
CA ASN A 520 7.50 -42.70 32.70
C ASN A 520 6.23 -42.31 31.92
N GLY A 521 6.18 -41.10 31.41
CA GLY A 521 5.06 -40.62 30.56
C GLY A 521 4.96 -41.39 29.24
N LEU A 522 6.09 -41.67 28.57
CA LEU A 522 6.10 -42.42 27.33
C LEU A 522 5.71 -43.88 27.50
N LEU A 523 6.13 -44.50 28.56
CA LEU A 523 5.73 -45.87 28.96
C LEU A 523 4.21 -45.92 29.22
N ALA A 524 3.67 -44.96 29.96
CA ALA A 524 2.23 -44.83 30.14
C ALA A 524 1.47 -44.61 28.80
N ALA A 525 1.98 -43.72 27.93
CA ALA A 525 1.40 -43.45 26.62
C ALA A 525 1.40 -44.68 25.72
N SER A 526 2.44 -45.51 25.76
CA SER A 526 2.53 -46.76 24.99
C SER A 526 1.49 -47.78 25.47
N ARG A 527 1.16 -47.82 26.78
CA ARG A 527 0.13 -48.67 27.38
C ARG A 527 -1.28 -48.22 27.01
N TYR A 528 -1.53 -46.88 27.00
CA TYR A 528 -2.84 -46.30 26.71
C TYR A 528 -2.92 -45.76 25.26
N PHE A 529 -2.19 -46.35 24.33
CA PHE A 529 -2.06 -45.83 22.95
C PHE A 529 -3.41 -45.65 22.20
N LYS A 530 -4.30 -46.65 22.28
CA LYS A 530 -5.61 -46.62 21.55
C LYS A 530 -6.49 -45.43 22.01
N PRO A 531 -6.76 -45.20 23.30
CA PRO A 531 -7.54 -44.03 23.72
C PRO A 531 -6.84 -42.69 23.40
N ILE A 532 -5.50 -42.57 23.52
CA ILE A 532 -4.78 -41.38 23.19
C ILE A 532 -4.93 -41.04 21.67
N LEU A 533 -4.77 -42.04 20.82
CA LEU A 533 -4.96 -41.89 19.38
C LEU A 533 -6.39 -41.48 19.05
N LEU A 534 -7.42 -42.16 19.65
CA LEU A 534 -8.81 -41.80 19.42
C LEU A 534 -9.13 -40.35 19.86
N THR A 535 -8.70 -39.97 21.06
CA THR A 535 -8.89 -38.61 21.58
C THR A 535 -8.21 -37.58 20.66
N SER A 536 -6.99 -37.85 20.22
CA SER A 536 -6.27 -36.98 19.29
C SER A 536 -7.01 -36.85 17.96
N MET A 537 -7.57 -37.94 17.41
CA MET A 537 -8.37 -37.89 16.18
C MET A 537 -9.66 -37.06 16.34
N VAL A 538 -10.35 -37.20 17.48
CA VAL A 538 -11.58 -36.42 17.79
C VAL A 538 -11.23 -34.93 17.87
N ILE A 539 -10.13 -34.57 18.54
CA ILE A 539 -9.66 -33.19 18.64
C ILE A 539 -9.30 -32.68 17.23
N CYS A 540 -8.65 -33.49 16.36
CA CYS A 540 -8.36 -33.13 14.99
C CYS A 540 -9.63 -32.83 14.19
N LEU A 541 -10.62 -33.67 14.31
CA LEU A 541 -11.88 -33.50 13.58
C LEU A 541 -12.62 -32.24 14.07
N SER A 542 -12.66 -31.99 15.37
CA SER A 542 -13.27 -30.77 15.92
C SER A 542 -12.52 -29.49 15.48
N GLY A 543 -11.20 -29.51 15.44
CA GLY A 543 -10.39 -28.41 14.93
C GLY A 543 -10.61 -28.17 13.44
N LEU A 544 -10.73 -29.22 12.63
CA LEU A 544 -11.04 -29.10 11.20
C LEU A 544 -12.43 -28.47 10.96
N ILE A 545 -13.43 -28.86 11.75
CA ILE A 545 -14.76 -28.25 11.69
C ILE A 545 -14.68 -26.76 12.07
N ALA A 546 -13.97 -26.43 13.16
CA ALA A 546 -13.79 -25.07 13.60
C ALA A 546 -13.05 -24.19 12.58
N PHE A 547 -12.10 -24.74 11.83
CA PHE A 547 -11.40 -24.03 10.77
C PHE A 547 -12.35 -23.45 9.70
N PHE A 548 -13.37 -24.20 9.32
CA PHE A 548 -14.35 -23.77 8.32
C PHE A 548 -15.35 -22.72 8.83
N THR A 549 -15.38 -22.46 10.14
CA THR A 549 -16.26 -21.44 10.76
C THR A 549 -15.53 -20.11 11.02
N LEU A 550 -14.23 -20.03 10.72
CA LEU A 550 -13.45 -18.83 10.95
C LEU A 550 -13.63 -17.84 9.78
N ASP A 551 -13.70 -16.56 10.13
CA ASP A 551 -13.74 -15.48 9.14
C ASP A 551 -12.42 -15.36 8.38
N HIS A 552 -12.49 -15.04 7.09
CA HIS A 552 -11.33 -14.88 6.23
C HIS A 552 -11.19 -13.41 5.81
N LYS A 553 -10.02 -12.80 6.06
CA LYS A 553 -9.66 -11.46 5.58
C LYS A 553 -8.31 -11.51 4.85
N PHE A 554 -8.14 -10.72 3.78
CA PHE A 554 -6.86 -10.66 3.06
C PHE A 554 -5.75 -10.08 3.92
N LEU A 555 -5.97 -8.86 4.42
CA LEU A 555 -5.12 -8.21 5.41
C LEU A 555 -5.90 -8.03 6.69
N PRO A 556 -5.25 -8.10 7.86
CA PRO A 556 -5.86 -7.66 9.10
C PRO A 556 -6.04 -6.14 9.07
N GLU A 557 -6.91 -5.63 9.92
CA GLU A 557 -7.08 -4.19 10.08
C GLU A 557 -5.78 -3.57 10.62
N LEU A 558 -5.22 -2.63 9.87
CA LEU A 558 -4.00 -1.93 10.25
C LEU A 558 -4.32 -0.80 11.22
N ARG A 559 -3.48 -0.61 12.23
CA ARG A 559 -3.71 0.36 13.32
C ARG A 559 -2.77 1.53 13.19
N GLU A 560 -2.98 2.28 12.10
CA GLU A 560 -2.10 3.37 11.67
C GLU A 560 -2.18 4.61 12.57
N GLY A 561 -3.24 4.71 13.40
CA GLY A 561 -3.51 5.92 14.18
C GLY A 561 -4.11 7.05 13.36
N HIS A 562 -4.67 6.71 12.21
CA HIS A 562 -5.24 7.63 11.24
C HIS A 562 -6.34 6.93 10.43
N TYR A 563 -7.39 7.68 10.07
CA TYR A 563 -8.43 7.21 9.17
C TYR A 563 -8.65 8.20 8.04
N ILE A 564 -8.89 7.66 6.85
CA ILE A 564 -9.38 8.40 5.70
C ILE A 564 -10.88 8.15 5.57
N VAL A 565 -11.62 9.23 5.38
CA VAL A 565 -13.07 9.17 5.15
C VAL A 565 -13.37 9.87 3.84
N HIS A 566 -14.00 9.15 2.94
CA HIS A 566 -14.52 9.70 1.70
C HIS A 566 -16.02 9.94 1.81
N THR A 567 -16.49 11.08 1.31
CA THR A 567 -17.91 11.35 1.17
C THR A 567 -18.22 11.77 -0.25
N THR A 568 -19.32 11.24 -0.80
CA THR A 568 -19.81 11.57 -2.12
C THR A 568 -21.26 12.07 -2.00
N SER A 569 -21.46 13.33 -2.28
CA SER A 569 -22.79 13.96 -2.35
C SER A 569 -23.43 13.73 -3.72
N ILE A 570 -24.62 14.26 -3.93
CA ILE A 570 -25.29 14.21 -5.23
C ILE A 570 -24.42 14.91 -6.29
N PRO A 571 -24.21 14.32 -7.47
CA PRO A 571 -23.48 14.98 -8.56
C PRO A 571 -24.01 16.39 -8.87
N GLY A 572 -23.11 17.36 -8.98
CA GLY A 572 -23.46 18.77 -9.16
C GLY A 572 -23.53 19.58 -7.86
N THR A 573 -23.30 18.96 -6.69
CA THR A 573 -23.11 19.70 -5.44
C THR A 573 -21.93 20.66 -5.56
N SER A 574 -22.09 21.93 -5.16
CA SER A 574 -21.05 22.93 -5.21
C SER A 574 -19.96 22.72 -4.16
N LEU A 575 -18.76 23.25 -4.39
CA LEU A 575 -17.67 23.23 -3.40
C LEU A 575 -18.08 23.84 -2.07
N ALA A 576 -18.82 24.97 -2.11
CA ALA A 576 -19.30 25.64 -0.91
C ALA A 576 -20.23 24.74 -0.07
N GLU A 577 -21.11 23.98 -0.74
CA GLU A 577 -22.01 23.06 -0.04
C GLU A 577 -21.25 21.83 0.49
N SER A 578 -20.31 21.30 -0.27
CA SER A 578 -19.46 20.20 0.19
C SER A 578 -18.63 20.58 1.44
N ILE A 579 -18.12 21.81 1.49
CA ILE A 579 -17.42 22.33 2.67
C ILE A 579 -18.39 22.58 3.83
N ARG A 580 -19.61 23.10 3.56
CA ARG A 580 -20.63 23.31 4.60
C ARG A 580 -21.03 21.99 5.28
N ILE A 581 -21.26 20.94 4.49
CA ILE A 581 -21.49 19.58 5.00
C ILE A 581 -20.29 19.10 5.81
N GLY A 582 -19.10 19.30 5.27
CA GLY A 582 -17.86 18.87 5.90
C GLY A 582 -17.55 19.56 7.23
N ILE A 583 -17.88 20.82 7.39
CA ILE A 583 -17.77 21.53 8.68
C ILE A 583 -18.68 20.88 9.73
N GLN A 584 -19.91 20.49 9.34
CA GLN A 584 -20.83 19.80 10.25
C GLN A 584 -20.30 18.42 10.65
N LEU A 585 -19.79 17.63 9.68
CA LEU A 585 -19.15 16.34 9.95
C LEU A 585 -17.92 16.49 10.83
N THR A 586 -17.05 17.48 10.55
CA THR A 586 -15.87 17.77 11.34
C THR A 586 -16.20 18.04 12.80
N GLY A 587 -17.26 18.81 13.07
CA GLY A 587 -17.73 19.06 14.43
C GLY A 587 -18.14 17.79 15.17
N GLN A 588 -18.81 16.84 14.48
CA GLN A 588 -19.19 15.56 15.07
C GLN A 588 -17.98 14.60 15.23
N PHE A 589 -17.07 14.55 14.26
CA PHE A 589 -15.85 13.75 14.36
C PHE A 589 -14.95 14.21 15.51
N MET A 590 -14.79 15.53 15.67
CA MET A 590 -14.01 16.10 16.78
C MET A 590 -14.64 15.82 18.16
N ALA A 591 -15.92 15.57 18.24
CA ALA A 591 -16.59 15.17 19.48
C ALA A 591 -16.29 13.71 19.89
N ILE A 592 -15.76 12.88 18.99
CA ILE A 592 -15.39 11.49 19.29
C ILE A 592 -14.10 11.49 20.13
N THR A 593 -14.18 10.90 21.32
CA THR A 593 -13.01 10.74 22.19
C THR A 593 -11.92 9.94 21.48
N GLY A 594 -10.71 10.50 21.36
CA GLY A 594 -9.58 9.88 20.67
C GLY A 594 -9.22 10.53 19.35
N VAL A 595 -10.09 11.34 18.76
CA VAL A 595 -9.74 12.16 17.58
C VAL A 595 -8.89 13.35 18.02
N GLU A 596 -7.81 13.62 17.30
CA GLU A 596 -6.87 14.71 17.54
C GLU A 596 -7.13 15.89 16.59
N SER A 597 -7.23 15.61 15.30
CA SER A 597 -7.49 16.62 14.28
C SER A 597 -8.29 16.04 13.11
N VAL A 598 -9.02 16.93 12.45
CA VAL A 598 -9.80 16.62 11.24
C VAL A 598 -9.52 17.72 10.21
N SER A 599 -9.12 17.32 9.03
CA SER A 599 -9.08 18.19 7.86
C SER A 599 -9.92 17.61 6.74
N GLN A 600 -10.41 18.46 5.87
CA GLN A 600 -11.19 18.09 4.69
C GLN A 600 -10.67 18.84 3.49
N TRP A 601 -10.64 18.18 2.37
CA TRP A 601 -10.60 18.81 1.06
C TRP A 601 -11.76 18.31 0.18
N ALA A 602 -12.24 19.17 -0.72
CA ALA A 602 -13.29 18.87 -1.69
C ALA A 602 -12.83 19.26 -3.09
N GLY A 603 -13.26 18.51 -4.09
CA GLY A 603 -12.84 18.73 -5.48
C GLY A 603 -11.51 18.04 -5.81
N ARG A 604 -10.66 18.68 -6.65
CA ARG A 604 -9.38 18.12 -7.10
C ARG A 604 -8.23 19.11 -7.00
N ALA A 605 -7.01 18.62 -6.94
CA ALA A 605 -5.82 19.44 -7.13
C ALA A 605 -5.68 19.90 -8.60
N GLU A 606 -4.83 20.90 -8.87
CA GLU A 606 -4.55 21.32 -10.25
C GLU A 606 -3.76 20.26 -11.01
N ARG A 607 -2.90 19.50 -10.31
CA ARG A 607 -2.16 18.36 -10.82
C ARG A 607 -2.38 17.16 -9.92
N GLY A 608 -2.24 15.95 -10.45
CA GLY A 608 -2.39 14.71 -9.71
C GLY A 608 -3.26 13.70 -10.40
N ALA A 609 -3.37 12.50 -9.82
CA ALA A 609 -4.18 11.41 -10.35
C ALA A 609 -5.67 11.51 -9.94
N ASP A 610 -5.99 12.36 -8.95
CA ASP A 610 -7.33 12.47 -8.40
C ASP A 610 -8.26 13.25 -9.34
N THR A 611 -9.35 12.61 -9.73
CA THR A 611 -10.32 13.11 -10.73
C THR A 611 -11.66 13.52 -10.15
N TYR A 612 -11.67 13.82 -8.86
CA TYR A 612 -12.90 14.06 -8.14
C TYR A 612 -13.54 15.41 -8.43
N GLY A 613 -14.88 15.44 -8.47
CA GLY A 613 -15.66 16.66 -8.65
C GLY A 613 -15.94 17.37 -7.33
N SER A 614 -16.61 18.54 -7.46
CA SER A 614 -17.00 19.36 -6.31
C SER A 614 -17.89 18.65 -5.29
N HIS A 615 -18.58 17.58 -5.69
CA HIS A 615 -19.46 16.76 -4.85
C HIS A 615 -18.74 15.69 -4.02
N TYR A 616 -17.45 15.53 -4.21
CA TYR A 616 -16.61 14.59 -3.47
C TYR A 616 -15.76 15.33 -2.44
N SER A 617 -15.62 14.75 -1.27
CA SER A 617 -14.73 15.23 -0.22
C SER A 617 -13.99 14.08 0.45
N GLU A 618 -12.74 14.36 0.83
CA GLU A 618 -11.93 13.46 1.62
C GLU A 618 -11.56 14.14 2.94
N TYR A 619 -11.55 13.33 3.99
CA TYR A 619 -11.22 13.77 5.35
C TYR A 619 -10.03 12.97 5.87
N GLU A 620 -9.03 13.69 6.37
CA GLU A 620 -7.91 13.14 7.11
C GLU A 620 -8.23 13.25 8.61
N ILE A 621 -8.41 12.11 9.28
CA ILE A 621 -8.78 12.04 10.69
C ILE A 621 -7.61 11.45 11.47
N ARG A 622 -6.85 12.31 12.13
CA ARG A 622 -5.74 11.92 12.98
C ARG A 622 -6.22 11.55 14.38
N LEU A 623 -5.72 10.44 14.92
CA LEU A 623 -6.04 9.98 16.26
C LEU A 623 -4.95 10.36 17.27
N LYS A 624 -5.37 10.62 18.51
CA LYS A 624 -4.43 10.74 19.64
C LYS A 624 -3.66 9.43 19.81
N PRO A 625 -2.40 9.47 20.26
CA PRO A 625 -1.65 8.26 20.55
C PRO A 625 -2.44 7.36 21.49
N ASN A 626 -2.92 6.22 20.99
CA ASN A 626 -3.77 5.30 21.74
C ASN A 626 -3.28 3.86 21.51
N SER A 627 -3.61 2.93 22.41
CA SER A 627 -3.41 1.51 22.16
C SER A 627 -4.30 1.08 20.99
N GLY A 628 -3.80 0.18 20.13
CA GLY A 628 -4.48 -0.23 18.92
C GLY A 628 -5.91 -0.73 19.11
N ALA A 629 -6.23 -1.35 20.27
CA ALA A 629 -7.56 -1.89 20.57
C ALA A 629 -8.69 -0.83 20.52
N GLY A 630 -8.41 0.43 20.89
CA GLY A 630 -9.42 1.49 20.87
C GLY A 630 -9.67 2.10 19.49
N GLN A 631 -8.83 1.82 18.49
CA GLN A 631 -8.96 2.44 17.15
C GLN A 631 -10.18 1.92 16.41
N GLN A 632 -10.49 0.64 16.50
CA GLN A 632 -11.67 0.05 15.88
C GLN A 632 -12.98 0.67 16.39
N GLU A 633 -13.08 0.89 17.69
CA GLU A 633 -14.25 1.55 18.28
C GLU A 633 -14.44 2.97 17.75
N ILE A 634 -13.33 3.69 17.50
CA ILE A 634 -13.39 5.03 16.89
C ILE A 634 -13.90 4.93 15.44
N LEU A 635 -13.41 3.96 14.65
CA LEU A 635 -13.87 3.74 13.28
C LEU A 635 -15.37 3.45 13.21
N ASP A 636 -15.88 2.60 14.11
CA ASP A 636 -17.29 2.27 14.16
C ASP A 636 -18.16 3.50 14.55
N LYS A 637 -17.65 4.36 15.44
CA LYS A 637 -18.28 5.64 15.77
C LYS A 637 -18.29 6.60 14.57
N LEU A 638 -17.17 6.68 13.82
CA LEU A 638 -17.10 7.49 12.59
C LEU A 638 -18.12 7.02 11.57
N ARG A 639 -18.22 5.70 11.34
CA ARG A 639 -19.22 5.10 10.44
C ARG A 639 -20.66 5.39 10.91
N THR A 640 -20.91 5.35 12.22
CA THR A 640 -22.20 5.68 12.80
C THR A 640 -22.58 7.15 12.54
N VAL A 641 -21.63 8.06 12.72
CA VAL A 641 -21.84 9.50 12.42
C VAL A 641 -22.18 9.67 10.94
N LEU A 642 -21.41 9.06 10.03
CA LEU A 642 -21.62 9.13 8.59
C LEU A 642 -22.98 8.56 8.18
N GLY A 643 -23.40 7.44 8.74
CA GLY A 643 -24.69 6.80 8.48
C GLY A 643 -25.90 7.66 8.88
N ASN A 644 -25.71 8.64 9.77
CA ASN A 644 -26.78 9.58 10.17
C ASN A 644 -26.97 10.77 9.19
N PHE A 645 -26.11 10.89 8.15
CA PHE A 645 -26.23 11.93 7.13
C PHE A 645 -26.95 11.36 5.89
N PRO A 646 -28.23 11.69 5.67
CA PRO A 646 -28.97 11.15 4.53
C PRO A 646 -28.46 11.74 3.20
N GLY A 647 -28.44 10.93 2.16
CA GLY A 647 -28.09 11.36 0.80
C GLY A 647 -26.59 11.50 0.53
N ILE A 648 -25.74 11.07 1.45
CA ILE A 648 -24.30 11.06 1.29
C ILE A 648 -23.82 9.59 1.22
N GLY A 649 -23.14 9.22 0.12
CA GLY A 649 -22.35 8.00 0.08
C GLY A 649 -21.06 8.20 0.86
N PHE A 650 -20.59 7.20 1.59
CA PHE A 650 -19.35 7.32 2.35
C PHE A 650 -18.53 6.02 2.38
N GLU A 651 -17.23 6.17 2.56
CA GLU A 651 -16.27 5.10 2.85
C GLU A 651 -15.37 5.58 3.98
N ALA A 652 -15.02 4.70 4.91
CA ALA A 652 -14.12 5.01 6.03
C ALA A 652 -13.20 3.84 6.28
N ASN A 653 -11.91 4.03 6.02
CA ASN A 653 -10.88 3.00 6.06
C ASN A 653 -9.56 3.55 6.63
N THR A 654 -8.57 2.66 6.82
CA THR A 654 -7.19 3.07 7.02
C THR A 654 -6.52 3.32 5.67
N PHE A 655 -5.55 4.20 5.64
CA PHE A 655 -4.86 4.63 4.41
C PHE A 655 -4.25 3.46 3.61
N LEU A 656 -3.52 2.57 4.29
CA LEU A 656 -2.81 1.49 3.62
C LEU A 656 -3.75 0.42 3.02
N ILE A 657 -4.85 0.10 3.72
CA ILE A 657 -5.87 -0.83 3.18
C ILE A 657 -6.49 -0.23 1.94
N GLU A 658 -6.83 1.05 1.99
CA GLU A 658 -7.39 1.76 0.86
C GLU A 658 -6.45 1.78 -0.36
N ARG A 659 -5.16 2.08 -0.14
CA ARG A 659 -4.15 2.04 -1.22
C ARG A 659 -4.02 0.65 -1.85
N VAL A 660 -4.14 -0.42 -1.06
CA VAL A 660 -4.13 -1.80 -1.57
C VAL A 660 -5.37 -2.07 -2.43
N ASP A 661 -6.57 -1.73 -1.96
CA ASP A 661 -7.84 -1.95 -2.68
C ASP A 661 -7.87 -1.14 -3.99
N GLU A 662 -7.45 0.12 -3.94
CA GLU A 662 -7.36 0.99 -5.12
C GLU A 662 -6.34 0.47 -6.14
N THR A 663 -5.20 -0.03 -5.67
CA THR A 663 -4.19 -0.64 -6.54
C THR A 663 -4.75 -1.85 -7.31
N ILE A 664 -5.59 -2.66 -6.66
CA ILE A 664 -6.19 -3.85 -7.26
C ILE A 664 -7.23 -3.49 -8.32
N SER A 665 -8.17 -2.63 -7.98
CA SER A 665 -9.38 -2.40 -8.78
C SER A 665 -9.47 -1.01 -9.41
N GLY A 666 -8.71 -0.05 -8.89
CA GLY A 666 -8.85 1.38 -9.15
C GLY A 666 -9.91 2.04 -8.24
N TYR A 667 -10.41 1.34 -7.23
CA TYR A 667 -11.43 1.83 -6.29
C TYR A 667 -11.09 1.41 -4.86
N THR A 668 -11.51 2.21 -3.91
CA THR A 668 -11.28 2.02 -2.47
C THR A 668 -12.14 0.92 -1.83
N SER A 669 -13.06 0.33 -2.60
CA SER A 669 -14.00 -0.69 -2.14
C SER A 669 -13.54 -2.11 -2.51
N PRO A 670 -13.71 -3.11 -1.63
CA PRO A 670 -13.26 -4.48 -1.88
C PRO A 670 -14.10 -5.25 -2.90
N VAL A 671 -15.37 -4.87 -3.09
CA VAL A 671 -16.28 -5.48 -4.08
C VAL A 671 -16.50 -4.52 -5.22
N VAL A 672 -16.17 -4.93 -6.44
CA VAL A 672 -16.31 -4.13 -7.66
C VAL A 672 -16.93 -4.98 -8.76
N VAL A 673 -18.00 -4.47 -9.38
CA VAL A 673 -18.62 -5.05 -10.57
C VAL A 673 -18.58 -4.03 -11.69
N ASN A 674 -17.86 -4.35 -12.77
CA ASN A 674 -17.83 -3.57 -13.99
C ASN A 674 -18.85 -4.13 -14.98
N ILE A 675 -19.62 -3.29 -15.63
CA ILE A 675 -20.51 -3.68 -16.73
C ILE A 675 -20.01 -2.96 -17.97
N PHE A 676 -19.56 -3.72 -18.95
CA PHE A 676 -19.04 -3.22 -20.22
C PHE A 676 -20.14 -3.14 -21.28
N GLY A 677 -20.05 -2.15 -22.17
CA GLY A 677 -20.96 -1.97 -23.30
C GLY A 677 -20.78 -0.61 -23.97
N ASN A 678 -21.49 -0.33 -25.03
CA ASN A 678 -21.34 0.91 -25.81
C ASN A 678 -22.40 1.97 -25.45
N ASP A 679 -23.61 1.57 -25.12
CA ASP A 679 -24.72 2.48 -24.79
C ASP A 679 -24.72 2.80 -23.29
N LEU A 680 -24.44 4.06 -22.95
CA LEU A 680 -24.36 4.55 -21.58
C LEU A 680 -25.70 4.39 -20.83
N ASN A 681 -26.84 4.57 -21.49
CA ASN A 681 -28.15 4.45 -20.85
C ASN A 681 -28.49 2.99 -20.52
N ALA A 682 -28.13 2.07 -21.42
CA ALA A 682 -28.26 0.65 -21.18
C ALA A 682 -27.33 0.20 -20.03
N LEU A 683 -26.10 0.73 -19.97
CA LEU A 683 -25.17 0.47 -18.87
C LEU A 683 -25.73 0.96 -17.52
N ASP A 684 -26.33 2.13 -17.47
CA ASP A 684 -26.93 2.65 -16.23
C ASP A 684 -28.09 1.79 -15.73
N ALA A 685 -28.99 1.39 -16.64
CA ALA A 685 -30.11 0.55 -16.27
C ALA A 685 -29.63 -0.78 -15.66
N LYS A 686 -28.57 -1.39 -16.26
CA LYS A 686 -27.97 -2.61 -15.76
C LYS A 686 -27.23 -2.38 -14.43
N ALA A 687 -26.50 -1.28 -14.30
CA ALA A 687 -25.80 -0.93 -13.07
C ALA A 687 -26.75 -0.72 -11.90
N GLN A 688 -27.86 -0.03 -12.12
CA GLN A 688 -28.90 0.14 -11.09
C GLN A 688 -29.49 -1.21 -10.68
N ALA A 689 -29.79 -2.09 -11.64
CA ALA A 689 -30.29 -3.45 -11.34
C ALA A 689 -29.27 -4.26 -10.51
N VAL A 690 -27.96 -4.20 -10.84
CA VAL A 690 -26.92 -4.85 -10.03
C VAL A 690 -26.84 -4.23 -8.63
N ALA A 691 -26.88 -2.90 -8.53
CA ALA A 691 -26.85 -2.21 -7.25
C ALA A 691 -28.04 -2.58 -6.36
N GLU A 692 -29.25 -2.76 -6.93
CA GLU A 692 -30.43 -3.23 -6.19
C GLU A 692 -30.27 -4.67 -5.68
N ILE A 693 -29.67 -5.56 -6.49
CA ILE A 693 -29.35 -6.92 -6.05
C ILE A 693 -28.35 -6.87 -4.88
N MET A 694 -27.29 -6.07 -5.00
CA MET A 694 -26.29 -5.90 -3.94
C MET A 694 -26.93 -5.42 -2.63
N ARG A 695 -27.77 -4.40 -2.67
CA ARG A 695 -28.45 -3.85 -1.47
C ARG A 695 -29.34 -4.83 -0.74
N LYS A 696 -29.86 -5.86 -1.44
CA LYS A 696 -30.71 -6.89 -0.86
C LYS A 696 -29.92 -8.02 -0.19
N LEU A 697 -28.63 -8.15 -0.50
CA LEU A 697 -27.79 -9.18 0.10
C LEU A 697 -27.42 -8.84 1.55
N PRO A 698 -27.44 -9.82 2.46
CA PRO A 698 -27.08 -9.59 3.85
C PRO A 698 -25.60 -9.24 4.00
N GLY A 699 -25.27 -8.39 4.98
CA GLY A 699 -23.91 -8.01 5.30
C GLY A 699 -23.30 -6.95 4.38
N VAL A 700 -24.03 -6.47 3.36
CA VAL A 700 -23.56 -5.39 2.50
C VAL A 700 -23.69 -4.05 3.22
N GLY A 701 -22.65 -3.23 3.08
CA GLY A 701 -22.66 -1.83 3.53
C GLY A 701 -23.02 -0.87 2.40
N ASN A 702 -22.20 0.12 2.18
CA ASN A 702 -22.46 1.15 1.19
C ASN A 702 -22.34 0.62 -0.25
N VAL A 703 -23.41 0.74 -1.04
CA VAL A 703 -23.44 0.38 -2.47
C VAL A 703 -23.49 1.64 -3.31
N GLN A 704 -22.50 1.85 -4.16
CA GLN A 704 -22.38 3.04 -5.01
C GLN A 704 -22.26 2.66 -6.49
N VAL A 705 -22.93 3.44 -7.35
CA VAL A 705 -22.69 3.47 -8.80
C VAL A 705 -21.72 4.62 -9.07
N ARG A 706 -20.54 4.33 -9.63
CA ARG A 706 -19.42 5.30 -9.70
C ARG A 706 -19.55 6.35 -10.78
N SER A 707 -20.37 6.14 -11.79
CA SER A 707 -20.64 7.11 -12.85
C SER A 707 -22.16 7.34 -12.99
N PRO A 708 -22.82 7.88 -11.95
CA PRO A 708 -24.27 8.06 -11.99
C PRO A 708 -24.67 9.16 -12.98
N PRO A 709 -25.79 9.00 -13.70
CA PRO A 709 -26.39 10.09 -14.45
C PRO A 709 -27.02 11.12 -13.50
N GLY A 710 -27.40 12.29 -14.02
CA GLY A 710 -28.15 13.29 -13.29
C GLY A 710 -27.36 14.53 -12.87
N THR A 711 -26.11 14.68 -13.33
CA THR A 711 -25.36 15.94 -13.13
C THR A 711 -26.03 17.08 -13.87
N PRO A 712 -26.41 18.17 -13.19
CA PRO A 712 -27.04 19.31 -13.84
C PRO A 712 -26.07 20.05 -14.77
N PHE A 713 -26.51 20.39 -15.97
CA PHE A 713 -25.80 21.26 -16.89
C PHE A 713 -26.76 22.15 -17.67
N VAL A 714 -26.22 23.21 -18.27
CA VAL A 714 -26.99 24.08 -19.15
C VAL A 714 -26.69 23.74 -20.60
N GLN A 715 -27.72 23.32 -21.33
CA GLN A 715 -27.60 23.02 -22.75
C GLN A 715 -27.91 24.28 -23.57
N VAL A 716 -26.98 24.66 -24.41
CA VAL A 716 -27.10 25.74 -25.39
C VAL A 716 -27.22 25.12 -26.78
N HIS A 717 -28.43 25.06 -27.31
CA HIS A 717 -28.70 24.49 -28.64
C HIS A 717 -28.73 25.60 -29.71
N LEU A 718 -27.77 25.58 -30.59
CA LEU A 718 -27.64 26.62 -31.64
C LEU A 718 -28.69 26.45 -32.73
N ASN A 719 -29.40 27.53 -33.02
CA ASN A 719 -30.36 27.57 -34.13
C ASN A 719 -29.67 28.02 -35.42
N ARG A 720 -29.39 27.06 -36.30
CA ARG A 720 -28.63 27.29 -37.54
C ARG A 720 -29.27 28.37 -38.45
N ASN A 721 -30.63 28.44 -38.52
CA ASN A 721 -31.33 29.42 -39.36
C ASN A 721 -31.16 30.83 -38.78
N GLN A 722 -31.24 30.98 -37.46
CA GLN A 722 -31.05 32.27 -36.79
C GLN A 722 -29.58 32.71 -36.83
N LEU A 723 -28.64 31.78 -36.71
CA LEU A 723 -27.19 32.08 -36.92
C LEU A 723 -26.93 32.62 -38.31
N ALA A 724 -27.49 31.99 -39.37
CA ALA A 724 -27.38 32.46 -40.75
C ALA A 724 -28.07 33.80 -40.96
N PHE A 725 -29.25 34.01 -40.38
CA PHE A 725 -30.00 35.26 -40.48
C PHE A 725 -29.24 36.44 -39.86
N TRP A 726 -28.63 36.25 -38.69
CA TRP A 726 -27.87 37.29 -37.99
C TRP A 726 -26.42 37.38 -38.39
N GLY A 727 -25.93 36.51 -39.31
CA GLY A 727 -24.52 36.45 -39.69
C GLY A 727 -23.55 36.14 -38.53
N VAL A 728 -23.95 35.26 -37.61
CA VAL A 728 -23.15 34.83 -36.47
C VAL A 728 -22.64 33.42 -36.69
N THR A 729 -21.36 33.18 -36.42
CA THR A 729 -20.78 31.85 -36.52
C THR A 729 -20.91 31.07 -35.19
N PRO A 730 -20.99 29.73 -35.25
CA PRO A 730 -20.92 28.90 -34.05
C PRO A 730 -19.68 29.18 -33.21
N GLU A 731 -18.54 29.47 -33.81
CA GLU A 731 -17.27 29.77 -33.12
C GLU A 731 -17.41 31.05 -32.28
N GLN A 732 -18.04 32.13 -32.79
CA GLN A 732 -18.29 33.35 -32.01
C GLN A 732 -19.14 33.09 -30.79
N VAL A 733 -20.15 32.20 -30.88
CA VAL A 733 -20.97 31.81 -29.73
C VAL A 733 -20.15 31.04 -28.72
N MET A 734 -19.33 30.08 -29.17
CA MET A 734 -18.47 29.29 -28.25
C MET A 734 -17.43 30.16 -27.54
N VAL A 735 -16.75 31.06 -28.26
CA VAL A 735 -15.76 31.99 -27.66
C VAL A 735 -16.45 32.91 -26.66
N CYS A 736 -17.64 33.40 -26.97
CA CYS A 736 -18.43 34.23 -26.03
C CYS A 736 -18.78 33.46 -24.76
N LEU A 737 -19.28 32.23 -24.86
CA LEU A 737 -19.63 31.40 -23.70
C LEU A 737 -18.40 31.02 -22.85
N GLN A 738 -17.31 30.62 -23.52
CA GLN A 738 -16.07 30.28 -22.85
C GLN A 738 -15.53 31.45 -22.03
N SER A 739 -15.43 32.62 -22.66
CA SER A 739 -14.90 33.82 -21.99
C SER A 739 -15.79 34.32 -20.87
N ALA A 740 -17.10 34.11 -21.01
CA ALA A 740 -18.09 34.52 -20.01
C ALA A 740 -17.98 33.67 -18.72
N TYR A 741 -17.90 32.35 -18.85
CA TYR A 741 -18.07 31.44 -17.72
C TYR A 741 -16.78 30.74 -17.27
N GLU A 742 -15.86 30.47 -18.16
CA GLU A 742 -14.61 29.80 -17.81
C GLU A 742 -13.49 30.78 -17.42
N THR A 743 -13.36 31.85 -18.07
CA THR A 743 -12.29 32.86 -18.07
C THR A 743 -11.31 32.68 -19.23
N THR A 744 -10.96 33.75 -19.90
CA THR A 744 -9.97 33.75 -20.98
C THR A 744 -8.70 34.42 -20.47
N VAL A 745 -7.63 33.64 -20.33
CA VAL A 745 -6.31 34.19 -19.99
C VAL A 745 -5.74 34.94 -21.19
N VAL A 746 -5.49 36.24 -21.02
CA VAL A 746 -4.99 37.15 -22.06
C VAL A 746 -3.51 37.49 -21.92
N GLY A 747 -2.92 37.18 -20.76
CA GLY A 747 -1.51 37.45 -20.50
C GLY A 747 -1.13 37.18 -19.06
N LYS A 748 0.04 37.71 -18.66
CA LYS A 748 0.59 37.53 -17.30
C LYS A 748 1.05 38.86 -16.73
N THR A 749 0.83 39.05 -15.41
CA THR A 749 1.38 40.17 -14.63
C THR A 749 2.40 39.66 -13.64
N PHE A 750 3.27 40.57 -13.17
CA PHE A 750 4.40 40.23 -12.31
C PHE A 750 4.37 41.06 -11.03
N GLU A 751 4.48 40.42 -9.88
CA GLU A 751 4.69 41.07 -8.57
C GLU A 751 6.00 40.55 -7.95
N GLY A 752 7.10 41.27 -8.15
CA GLY A 752 8.44 40.79 -7.78
C GLY A 752 8.82 39.55 -8.61
N ASN A 753 8.98 38.40 -7.96
CA ASN A 753 9.25 37.10 -8.61
C ASN A 753 8.00 36.23 -8.82
N LYS A 754 6.81 36.75 -8.48
CA LYS A 754 5.54 36.04 -8.62
C LYS A 754 4.89 36.38 -9.95
N ILE A 755 4.28 35.38 -10.58
CA ILE A 755 3.60 35.50 -11.88
C ILE A 755 2.14 35.17 -11.68
N PHE A 756 1.25 36.08 -12.09
CA PHE A 756 -0.20 35.87 -12.04
C PHE A 756 -0.81 36.02 -13.42
N ASP A 757 -1.85 35.23 -13.70
CA ASP A 757 -2.59 35.35 -14.96
C ASP A 757 -3.42 36.64 -14.98
N ILE A 758 -3.56 37.21 -16.16
CA ILE A 758 -4.50 38.25 -16.46
C ILE A 758 -5.64 37.61 -17.26
N ALA A 759 -6.87 37.73 -16.77
CA ALA A 759 -8.00 37.00 -17.33
C ALA A 759 -9.20 37.91 -17.57
N VAL A 760 -9.89 37.72 -18.70
CA VAL A 760 -11.17 38.39 -19.01
C VAL A 760 -12.30 37.42 -18.59
N THR A 761 -13.29 37.97 -17.89
CA THR A 761 -14.44 37.20 -17.38
C THR A 761 -15.65 38.12 -17.19
N LEU A 762 -16.82 37.56 -16.87
CA LEU A 762 -17.96 38.35 -16.43
C LEU A 762 -17.88 38.76 -14.95
N LEU A 763 -18.65 39.77 -14.59
CA LEU A 763 -18.88 40.10 -13.20
C LEU A 763 -19.39 38.88 -12.41
N PRO A 764 -18.94 38.66 -11.16
CA PRO A 764 -19.35 37.49 -10.36
C PRO A 764 -20.86 37.31 -10.23
N GLU A 765 -21.60 38.41 -10.07
CA GLU A 765 -23.06 38.40 -9.96
C GLU A 765 -23.77 37.83 -11.19
N GLN A 766 -23.18 37.98 -12.37
CA GLN A 766 -23.73 37.46 -13.62
C GLN A 766 -23.47 35.94 -13.81
N LYS A 767 -22.51 35.38 -13.08
CA LYS A 767 -22.17 33.95 -13.14
C LYS A 767 -23.07 33.07 -12.24
N THR A 768 -23.77 33.66 -11.31
CA THR A 768 -24.66 32.93 -10.36
C THR A 768 -26.09 32.73 -10.92
N ASN A 769 -26.46 33.44 -11.98
CA ASN A 769 -27.79 33.38 -12.55
C ASN A 769 -27.78 32.65 -13.91
N ILE A 770 -28.40 31.47 -13.99
CA ILE A 770 -28.49 30.66 -15.21
C ILE A 770 -29.19 31.43 -16.33
N MET A 771 -30.20 32.26 -16.00
CA MET A 771 -30.93 33.04 -17.00
C MET A 771 -30.10 34.16 -17.63
N ALA A 772 -29.01 34.58 -16.97
CA ALA A 772 -28.07 35.58 -17.52
C ALA A 772 -27.36 35.09 -18.78
N ILE A 773 -27.28 33.77 -19.00
CA ILE A 773 -26.71 33.19 -20.23
C ILE A 773 -27.45 33.68 -21.45
N SER A 774 -28.77 33.75 -21.41
CA SER A 774 -29.64 34.18 -22.51
C SER A 774 -29.44 35.64 -22.92
N GLU A 775 -28.94 36.47 -22.00
CA GLU A 775 -28.74 37.92 -22.20
C GLU A 775 -27.34 38.27 -22.71
N LEU A 776 -26.41 37.26 -22.85
CA LEU A 776 -25.07 37.52 -23.33
C LEU A 776 -25.05 38.23 -24.68
N PRO A 777 -24.30 39.34 -24.81
CA PRO A 777 -24.22 40.11 -26.05
C PRO A 777 -23.28 39.44 -27.05
N ILE A 778 -23.80 39.18 -28.25
CA ILE A 778 -23.04 38.68 -29.39
C ILE A 778 -23.09 39.72 -30.48
N LYS A 779 -21.93 40.03 -31.12
CA LYS A 779 -21.87 41.00 -32.19
C LYS A 779 -21.96 40.29 -33.56
N THR A 780 -22.86 40.77 -34.41
CA THR A 780 -23.09 40.28 -35.75
C THR A 780 -22.06 40.87 -36.73
N LEU A 781 -21.97 40.35 -37.93
CA LEU A 781 -21.03 40.83 -38.96
C LEU A 781 -21.32 42.30 -39.38
N ASP A 782 -22.55 42.77 -39.35
CA ASP A 782 -22.94 44.14 -39.61
C ASP A 782 -22.71 45.10 -38.45
N GLY A 783 -22.20 44.58 -37.32
CA GLY A 783 -21.84 45.35 -36.14
C GLY A 783 -22.97 45.54 -35.13
N THR A 784 -24.16 44.93 -35.32
CA THR A 784 -25.27 44.96 -34.39
C THR A 784 -25.01 44.00 -33.21
N VAL A 785 -25.35 44.40 -31.98
CA VAL A 785 -25.25 43.52 -30.79
C VAL A 785 -26.62 42.90 -30.51
N ILE A 786 -26.67 41.59 -30.58
CA ILE A 786 -27.86 40.77 -30.31
C ILE A 786 -27.65 39.95 -29.00
N LYS A 787 -28.75 39.42 -28.47
CA LYS A 787 -28.68 38.48 -27.30
C LYS A 787 -28.43 37.06 -27.78
N LEU A 788 -27.73 36.25 -26.99
CA LEU A 788 -27.52 34.81 -27.27
C LEU A 788 -28.87 34.07 -27.48
N ALA A 789 -29.91 34.40 -26.72
CA ALA A 789 -31.26 33.82 -26.87
C ALA A 789 -31.88 34.01 -28.28
N GLN A 790 -31.37 34.93 -29.10
CA GLN A 790 -31.85 35.13 -30.48
C GLN A 790 -31.27 34.11 -31.47
N VAL A 791 -30.17 33.46 -31.11
CA VAL A 791 -29.48 32.50 -31.98
C VAL A 791 -29.35 31.12 -31.34
N ALA A 792 -29.77 30.94 -30.08
CA ALA A 792 -29.68 29.68 -29.37
C ALA A 792 -30.90 29.48 -28.45
N ASP A 793 -31.30 28.23 -28.28
CA ASP A 793 -32.23 27.75 -27.24
C ASP A 793 -31.45 27.26 -26.02
N ILE A 794 -31.75 27.85 -24.84
CA ILE A 794 -30.97 27.64 -23.62
C ILE A 794 -31.87 26.96 -22.59
N LYS A 795 -31.53 25.74 -22.17
CA LYS A 795 -32.31 24.94 -21.26
C LYS A 795 -31.44 24.25 -20.23
N PRO A 796 -31.88 24.18 -18.96
CA PRO A 796 -31.25 23.27 -18.01
C PRO A 796 -31.53 21.83 -18.43
N ASN A 797 -30.52 20.96 -18.31
CA ASN A 797 -30.57 19.54 -18.64
C ASN A 797 -29.75 18.75 -17.61
N THR A 798 -29.78 17.44 -17.70
CA THR A 798 -28.98 16.55 -16.87
C THR A 798 -28.09 15.67 -17.75
N GLY A 799 -26.86 15.51 -17.37
CA GLY A 799 -25.84 14.71 -18.03
C GLY A 799 -25.08 13.81 -17.08
N ARG A 800 -23.85 13.56 -17.42
CA ARG A 800 -22.93 12.71 -16.61
C ARG A 800 -21.78 13.53 -16.07
N TYR A 801 -21.40 13.22 -14.83
CA TYR A 801 -20.20 13.78 -14.26
C TYR A 801 -18.95 13.21 -14.96
N ASN A 802 -18.89 11.88 -15.08
CA ASN A 802 -17.75 11.17 -15.66
C ASN A 802 -18.21 10.05 -16.59
N ILE A 803 -17.30 9.61 -17.46
CA ILE A 803 -17.42 8.41 -18.29
C ILE A 803 -16.19 7.54 -18.02
N LEU A 804 -16.44 6.32 -17.61
CA LEU A 804 -15.41 5.33 -17.30
C LEU A 804 -15.18 4.41 -18.49
N ARG A 805 -13.90 4.13 -18.79
CA ARG A 805 -13.53 3.21 -19.85
C ARG A 805 -12.41 2.27 -19.39
N GLN A 806 -12.32 1.12 -20.03
CA GLN A 806 -11.23 0.18 -19.82
C GLN A 806 -10.97 -0.57 -21.13
N ASN A 807 -9.70 -0.63 -21.54
CA ASN A 807 -9.28 -1.28 -22.80
C ASN A 807 -10.12 -0.83 -23.99
N SER A 808 -10.30 0.50 -24.12
CA SER A 808 -11.08 1.16 -25.19
C SER A 808 -12.59 0.87 -25.19
N GLN A 809 -13.13 0.24 -24.15
CA GLN A 809 -14.58 0.00 -23.97
C GLN A 809 -15.14 0.87 -22.85
N ARG A 810 -16.35 1.38 -23.03
CA ARG A 810 -17.10 2.05 -21.96
C ARG A 810 -17.50 1.03 -20.90
N LYS A 811 -17.47 1.45 -19.66
CA LYS A 811 -17.95 0.63 -18.53
C LYS A 811 -18.75 1.47 -17.55
N GLN A 812 -19.65 0.82 -16.83
CA GLN A 812 -20.25 1.34 -15.61
C GLN A 812 -19.80 0.49 -14.44
N THR A 813 -19.43 1.12 -13.34
CA THR A 813 -18.86 0.43 -12.18
C THR A 813 -19.75 0.55 -10.96
N ILE A 814 -20.00 -0.55 -10.30
CA ILE A 814 -20.72 -0.62 -9.03
C ILE A 814 -19.72 -1.12 -7.97
N THR A 815 -19.65 -0.41 -6.86
CA THR A 815 -18.79 -0.76 -5.73
C THR A 815 -19.63 -1.00 -4.48
N ALA A 816 -19.15 -1.90 -3.61
CA ALA A 816 -19.78 -2.16 -2.33
C ALA A 816 -18.74 -2.47 -1.24
N THR A 817 -19.06 -2.12 0.00
CA THR A 817 -18.34 -2.56 1.19
C THR A 817 -19.10 -3.70 1.87
N ILE A 818 -18.38 -4.60 2.54
CA ILE A 818 -18.97 -5.66 3.35
C ILE A 818 -18.70 -5.34 4.81
N VAL A 819 -19.76 -5.25 5.60
CA VAL A 819 -19.70 -4.95 7.03
C VAL A 819 -19.64 -6.23 7.86
N GLU A 820 -20.42 -7.25 7.46
CA GLU A 820 -20.51 -8.53 8.15
C GLU A 820 -20.59 -9.71 7.17
N GLY A 821 -19.91 -10.81 7.47
CA GLY A 821 -19.99 -12.05 6.72
C GLY A 821 -18.76 -12.43 5.90
N ASP A 822 -18.84 -13.60 5.28
CA ASP A 822 -17.76 -14.13 4.43
C ASP A 822 -17.79 -13.48 3.04
N MET A 823 -16.71 -12.82 2.66
CA MET A 823 -16.50 -12.16 1.38
C MET A 823 -16.65 -13.10 0.19
N ASP A 824 -16.14 -14.34 0.30
CA ASP A 824 -16.20 -15.31 -0.79
C ASP A 824 -17.63 -15.81 -1.02
N ALA A 825 -18.37 -16.10 0.05
CA ALA A 825 -19.77 -16.52 -0.02
C ALA A 825 -20.65 -15.39 -0.60
N PHE A 826 -20.40 -14.15 -0.19
CA PHE A 826 -21.05 -12.98 -0.75
C PHE A 826 -20.82 -12.86 -2.27
N MET A 827 -19.56 -12.93 -2.72
CA MET A 827 -19.22 -12.82 -4.14
C MET A 827 -19.81 -13.93 -4.98
N GLN A 828 -19.85 -15.17 -4.49
CA GLN A 828 -20.49 -16.29 -5.18
C GLN A 828 -22.00 -16.07 -5.31
N THR A 829 -22.65 -15.65 -4.23
CA THR A 829 -24.09 -15.38 -4.22
C THR A 829 -24.43 -14.22 -5.15
N LEU A 830 -23.67 -13.11 -5.07
CA LEU A 830 -23.83 -11.96 -5.95
C LEU A 830 -23.71 -12.36 -7.42
N LYS A 831 -22.64 -13.08 -7.77
CA LYS A 831 -22.40 -13.52 -9.15
C LYS A 831 -23.54 -14.42 -9.67
N ALA A 832 -23.99 -15.35 -8.86
CA ALA A 832 -25.10 -16.26 -9.22
C ALA A 832 -26.41 -15.49 -9.43
N GLN A 833 -26.74 -14.54 -8.55
CA GLN A 833 -27.97 -13.74 -8.66
C GLN A 833 -27.91 -12.77 -9.85
N VAL A 834 -26.82 -12.05 -10.04
CA VAL A 834 -26.65 -11.11 -11.17
C VAL A 834 -26.79 -11.83 -12.51
N LEU A 835 -26.14 -12.99 -12.68
CA LEU A 835 -26.23 -13.79 -13.92
C LEU A 835 -27.60 -14.45 -14.13
N LYS A 836 -28.36 -14.68 -13.08
CA LYS A 836 -29.69 -15.26 -13.14
C LYS A 836 -30.78 -14.21 -13.41
N GLU A 837 -30.70 -13.06 -12.75
CA GLU A 837 -31.78 -12.06 -12.76
C GLU A 837 -31.61 -11.01 -13.86
N ILE A 838 -30.37 -10.76 -14.30
CA ILE A 838 -30.09 -9.72 -15.32
C ILE A 838 -29.72 -10.39 -16.65
N SER A 839 -30.53 -10.10 -17.67
CA SER A 839 -30.19 -10.47 -19.05
C SER A 839 -29.22 -9.46 -19.64
N PHE A 840 -28.07 -9.89 -20.10
CA PHE A 840 -27.09 -9.07 -20.78
C PHE A 840 -27.20 -9.28 -22.31
N ALA A 841 -27.09 -8.20 -23.08
CA ALA A 841 -27.03 -8.28 -24.54
C ALA A 841 -25.67 -8.83 -24.99
N ALA A 842 -25.55 -9.19 -26.28
CA ALA A 842 -24.31 -9.78 -26.80
C ALA A 842 -23.07 -8.89 -26.68
N ASP A 843 -23.27 -7.56 -26.65
CA ASP A 843 -22.24 -6.53 -26.51
C ASP A 843 -22.09 -5.99 -25.08
N THR A 844 -22.88 -6.50 -24.14
CA THR A 844 -22.89 -6.03 -22.76
C THR A 844 -22.63 -7.21 -21.82
N TYR A 845 -21.62 -7.11 -20.95
CA TYR A 845 -21.26 -8.20 -20.04
C TYR A 845 -20.74 -7.66 -18.70
N PRO A 846 -20.97 -8.41 -17.59
CA PRO A 846 -20.43 -8.07 -16.29
C PRO A 846 -19.04 -8.69 -16.08
N GLU A 847 -18.14 -7.95 -15.44
CA GLU A 847 -16.87 -8.42 -14.89
C GLU A 847 -16.87 -8.19 -13.38
N PHE A 848 -16.60 -9.24 -12.63
CA PHE A 848 -16.47 -9.18 -11.17
C PHE A 848 -14.98 -9.05 -10.82
N THR A 849 -14.61 -8.03 -10.07
CA THR A 849 -13.24 -7.71 -9.70
C THR A 849 -13.17 -7.11 -8.29
N GLY A 850 -12.03 -6.59 -7.89
CA GLY A 850 -11.80 -6.04 -6.56
C GLY A 850 -11.00 -6.97 -5.66
N ALA A 851 -10.67 -6.52 -4.45
CA ALA A 851 -9.86 -7.26 -3.49
C ALA A 851 -10.42 -8.66 -3.19
N ALA A 852 -11.75 -8.78 -3.12
CA ALA A 852 -12.45 -10.05 -2.91
C ALA A 852 -12.09 -11.13 -3.96
N VAL A 853 -12.09 -10.76 -5.24
CA VAL A 853 -11.79 -11.69 -6.34
C VAL A 853 -10.31 -12.05 -6.37
N GLU A 854 -9.43 -11.06 -6.18
CA GLU A 854 -7.99 -11.30 -6.17
C GLU A 854 -7.57 -12.15 -4.96
N GLN A 855 -8.20 -11.95 -3.81
CA GLN A 855 -8.02 -12.81 -2.63
C GLN A 855 -8.39 -14.27 -2.93
N ALA A 856 -9.55 -14.51 -3.55
CA ALA A 856 -9.99 -15.87 -3.92
C ALA A 856 -9.03 -16.53 -4.91
N LYS A 857 -8.52 -15.78 -5.90
CA LYS A 857 -7.50 -16.26 -6.85
C LYS A 857 -6.19 -16.59 -6.14
N ALA A 858 -5.70 -15.67 -5.29
CA ALA A 858 -4.46 -15.86 -4.52
C ALA A 858 -4.56 -17.08 -3.61
N ARG A 859 -5.71 -17.27 -2.92
CA ARG A 859 -5.97 -18.44 -2.07
C ARG A 859 -5.95 -19.75 -2.89
N THR A 860 -6.61 -19.78 -4.05
CA THR A 860 -6.64 -20.98 -4.89
C THR A 860 -5.24 -21.36 -5.38
N LYS A 861 -4.45 -20.37 -5.85
CA LYS A 861 -3.05 -20.58 -6.25
C LYS A 861 -2.20 -21.06 -5.08
N LEU A 862 -2.34 -20.43 -3.91
CA LEU A 862 -1.60 -20.79 -2.70
C LEU A 862 -1.89 -22.24 -2.29
N ILE A 863 -3.15 -22.67 -2.31
CA ILE A 863 -3.53 -24.06 -2.01
C ILE A 863 -2.89 -25.02 -3.03
N LEU A 864 -3.00 -24.74 -4.34
CA LEU A 864 -2.44 -25.59 -5.37
C LEU A 864 -0.91 -25.72 -5.24
N HIS A 865 -0.21 -24.61 -5.10
CA HIS A 865 1.25 -24.60 -4.94
C HIS A 865 1.69 -25.22 -3.60
N SER A 866 0.89 -25.07 -2.54
CA SER A 866 1.15 -25.74 -1.26
C SER A 866 1.00 -27.27 -1.35
N LEU A 867 0.06 -27.76 -2.13
CA LEU A 867 -0.05 -29.20 -2.41
C LEU A 867 1.15 -29.73 -3.21
N LEU A 868 1.63 -28.96 -4.20
CA LEU A 868 2.86 -29.30 -4.94
C LEU A 868 4.10 -29.27 -4.06
N ALA A 869 4.23 -28.25 -3.21
CA ALA A 869 5.30 -28.16 -2.22
C ALA A 869 5.25 -29.33 -1.22
N GLY A 870 4.04 -29.69 -0.76
CA GLY A 870 3.81 -30.85 0.11
C GLY A 870 4.25 -32.16 -0.52
N ALA A 871 4.00 -32.37 -1.82
CA ALA A 871 4.52 -33.52 -2.55
C ALA A 871 6.06 -33.50 -2.63
N GLY A 872 6.65 -32.32 -2.89
CA GLY A 872 8.12 -32.16 -2.85
C GLY A 872 8.70 -32.44 -1.48
N VAL A 873 8.06 -31.98 -0.40
CA VAL A 873 8.44 -32.29 0.99
C VAL A 873 8.40 -33.79 1.24
N LEU A 874 7.33 -34.47 0.81
CA LEU A 874 7.23 -35.94 0.94
C LEU A 874 8.39 -36.66 0.26
N ILE A 875 8.76 -36.22 -0.96
CA ILE A 875 9.91 -36.75 -1.70
C ILE A 875 11.22 -36.53 -0.92
N LEU A 876 11.45 -35.32 -0.39
CA LEU A 876 12.64 -35.02 0.40
C LEU A 876 12.70 -35.84 1.70
N ILE A 877 11.57 -36.04 2.37
CA ILE A 877 11.47 -36.89 3.56
C ILE A 877 11.78 -38.35 3.17
N TYR A 878 11.24 -38.83 2.05
CA TYR A 878 11.52 -40.18 1.56
C TYR A 878 13.01 -40.38 1.24
N ILE A 879 13.66 -39.41 0.59
CA ILE A 879 15.11 -39.45 0.29
C ILE A 879 15.93 -39.45 1.59
N ALA A 880 15.52 -38.64 2.58
CA ALA A 880 16.22 -38.53 3.87
C ALA A 880 16.09 -39.80 4.71
N ILE A 881 14.96 -40.50 4.68
CA ILE A 881 14.62 -41.64 5.54
C ILE A 881 14.82 -42.98 4.82
N GLY A 882 14.67 -43.05 3.49
CA GLY A 882 14.79 -44.27 2.70
C GLY A 882 13.58 -45.24 2.77
N ASN A 883 12.55 -44.90 3.54
CA ASN A 883 11.36 -45.76 3.74
C ASN A 883 10.05 -44.92 3.69
N LEU A 884 9.21 -45.20 2.68
CA LEU A 884 7.94 -44.48 2.46
C LEU A 884 6.98 -44.58 3.65
N ARG A 885 6.90 -45.72 4.29
CA ARG A 885 6.03 -45.93 5.44
C ARG A 885 6.42 -45.04 6.64
N GLN A 886 7.69 -44.94 6.90
CA GLN A 886 8.23 -44.07 7.95
C GLN A 886 8.09 -42.58 7.58
N ALA A 887 8.27 -42.23 6.31
CA ALA A 887 8.02 -40.89 5.79
C ALA A 887 6.54 -40.48 5.99
N LEU A 888 5.59 -41.36 5.70
CA LEU A 888 4.16 -41.10 5.96
C LEU A 888 3.83 -40.97 7.45
N LEU A 889 4.47 -41.73 8.32
CA LEU A 889 4.31 -41.61 9.76
C LEU A 889 4.83 -40.24 10.29
N THR A 890 5.87 -39.68 9.68
CA THR A 890 6.37 -38.34 9.98
C THR A 890 5.30 -37.29 9.68
N LEU A 891 4.60 -37.43 8.54
CA LEU A 891 3.51 -36.50 8.18
C LEU A 891 2.24 -36.69 9.00
N ALA A 892 2.03 -37.86 9.62
CA ALA A 892 0.86 -38.12 10.46
C ALA A 892 0.78 -37.19 11.70
N ASN A 893 1.88 -36.52 12.05
CA ASN A 893 1.94 -35.53 13.14
C ASN A 893 1.41 -34.14 12.74
N LEU A 894 1.26 -33.84 11.45
CA LEU A 894 0.87 -32.52 10.96
C LEU A 894 -0.53 -32.07 11.39
N PRO A 895 -1.59 -32.90 11.27
CA PRO A 895 -2.93 -32.50 11.69
C PRO A 895 -2.97 -32.02 13.15
N PHE A 896 -2.14 -32.59 13.99
CA PHE A 896 -2.10 -32.24 15.41
C PHE A 896 -1.45 -30.87 15.67
N ALA A 897 -0.47 -30.50 14.87
CA ALA A 897 0.14 -29.17 14.91
C ALA A 897 -0.89 -28.10 14.49
N LEU A 898 -1.66 -28.35 13.44
CA LEU A 898 -2.67 -27.41 12.93
C LEU A 898 -3.73 -27.09 13.98
N ILE A 899 -4.14 -28.05 14.81
CA ILE A 899 -5.16 -27.83 15.84
C ILE A 899 -4.74 -26.79 16.86
N GLY A 900 -3.52 -26.86 17.35
CA GLY A 900 -3.01 -25.89 18.31
C GLY A 900 -2.98 -24.47 17.73
N GLY A 901 -2.65 -24.36 16.44
CA GLY A 901 -2.71 -23.09 15.69
C GLY A 901 -4.15 -22.58 15.55
N ILE A 902 -5.10 -23.44 15.20
CA ILE A 902 -6.53 -23.10 15.10
C ILE A 902 -7.07 -22.67 16.46
N ALA A 903 -6.76 -23.40 17.52
CA ALA A 903 -7.16 -23.04 18.88
C ALA A 903 -6.62 -21.66 19.29
N ALA A 904 -5.37 -21.33 18.94
CA ALA A 904 -4.79 -20.03 19.20
C ALA A 904 -5.53 -18.90 18.47
N VAL A 905 -5.91 -19.09 17.20
CA VAL A 905 -6.70 -18.12 16.43
C VAL A 905 -8.06 -17.86 17.08
N ILE A 906 -8.75 -18.94 17.49
CA ILE A 906 -10.05 -18.84 18.19
C ILE A 906 -9.91 -18.08 19.51
N LEU A 907 -8.87 -18.38 20.30
CA LEU A 907 -8.65 -17.74 21.61
C LEU A 907 -8.38 -16.23 21.49
N ILE A 908 -7.76 -15.79 20.41
CA ILE A 908 -7.44 -14.38 20.15
C ILE A 908 -8.60 -13.66 19.46
N GLY A 909 -9.51 -14.41 18.80
CA GLY A 909 -10.61 -13.85 18.02
C GLY A 909 -10.14 -13.16 16.73
N ALA A 910 -8.95 -13.50 16.21
CA ALA A 910 -8.42 -12.91 15.00
C ALA A 910 -8.97 -13.63 13.75
N PRO A 911 -9.28 -12.92 12.65
CA PRO A 911 -9.64 -13.54 11.38
C PRO A 911 -8.44 -14.26 10.76
N LEU A 912 -8.71 -15.27 9.94
CA LEU A 912 -7.68 -15.91 9.13
C LEU A 912 -7.23 -14.95 8.01
N SER A 913 -6.01 -14.46 8.15
CA SER A 913 -5.35 -13.61 7.15
C SER A 913 -4.25 -14.35 6.42
N VAL A 914 -3.65 -13.72 5.40
CA VAL A 914 -2.43 -14.28 4.76
C VAL A 914 -1.31 -14.47 5.79
N GLY A 915 -1.18 -13.59 6.79
CA GLY A 915 -0.26 -13.78 7.92
C GLY A 915 -0.54 -15.06 8.70
N SER A 916 -1.81 -15.38 8.93
CA SER A 916 -2.23 -16.64 9.57
C SER A 916 -1.79 -17.87 8.75
N VAL A 917 -1.97 -17.82 7.43
CA VAL A 917 -1.53 -18.90 6.52
C VAL A 917 -0.01 -19.09 6.58
N VAL A 918 0.77 -18.00 6.60
CA VAL A 918 2.22 -18.07 6.79
C VAL A 918 2.59 -18.72 8.12
N GLY A 919 1.85 -18.42 9.20
CA GLY A 919 2.00 -19.09 10.49
C GLY A 919 1.80 -20.61 10.41
N PHE A 920 0.77 -21.07 9.71
CA PHE A 920 0.54 -22.51 9.47
C PHE A 920 1.61 -23.14 8.60
N ILE A 921 2.09 -22.44 7.57
CA ILE A 921 3.19 -22.89 6.70
C ILE A 921 4.47 -23.08 7.52
N THR A 922 4.81 -22.11 8.36
CA THR A 922 5.98 -22.20 9.26
C THR A 922 5.87 -23.37 10.23
N LEU A 923 4.70 -23.49 10.88
CA LEU A 923 4.41 -24.57 11.80
C LEU A 923 4.54 -25.95 11.16
N PHE A 924 4.12 -26.09 9.90
CA PHE A 924 4.30 -27.30 9.11
C PHE A 924 5.80 -27.64 8.99
N GLY A 925 6.63 -26.69 8.61
CA GLY A 925 8.09 -26.88 8.48
C GLY A 925 8.73 -27.35 9.78
N ILE A 926 8.43 -26.68 10.89
CA ILE A 926 8.97 -27.00 12.24
C ILE A 926 8.56 -28.41 12.67
N THR A 927 7.29 -28.74 12.50
CA THR A 927 6.74 -30.04 12.92
C THR A 927 7.37 -31.21 12.16
N VAL A 928 7.52 -31.09 10.83
CA VAL A 928 8.19 -32.09 10.00
C VAL A 928 9.65 -32.27 10.41
N ARG A 929 10.38 -31.18 10.64
CA ARG A 929 11.76 -31.16 11.09
C ARG A 929 11.95 -31.94 12.40
N ASN A 930 11.14 -31.65 13.43
CA ASN A 930 11.21 -32.33 14.73
C ASN A 930 10.93 -33.84 14.59
N SER A 931 10.00 -34.20 13.72
CA SER A 931 9.67 -35.59 13.46
C SER A 931 10.78 -36.34 12.74
N ILE A 932 11.45 -35.71 11.76
CA ILE A 932 12.61 -36.28 11.02
C ILE A 932 13.77 -36.47 11.99
N MET A 933 14.07 -35.51 12.86
CA MET A 933 15.17 -35.62 13.82
C MET A 933 14.98 -36.80 14.79
N LEU A 934 13.79 -37.02 15.29
CA LEU A 934 13.51 -38.17 16.15
C LEU A 934 13.68 -39.48 15.38
N LEU A 935 13.12 -39.59 14.19
CA LEU A 935 13.15 -40.82 13.40
C LEU A 935 14.57 -41.14 12.93
N SER A 936 15.31 -40.14 12.41
CA SER A 936 16.68 -40.36 11.97
C SER A 936 17.61 -40.82 13.12
N HIS A 937 17.36 -40.36 14.34
CA HIS A 937 18.09 -40.81 15.52
C HIS A 937 17.71 -42.26 15.90
N CYS A 938 16.44 -42.64 15.79
CA CYS A 938 16.02 -44.02 15.96
C CYS A 938 16.74 -44.96 14.95
N GLN A 939 16.80 -44.54 13.69
CA GLN A 939 17.52 -45.28 12.65
C GLN A 939 19.03 -45.36 12.94
N TYR A 940 19.66 -44.28 13.38
CA TYR A 940 21.06 -44.25 13.76
C TYR A 940 21.40 -45.27 14.84
N LEU A 941 20.58 -45.37 15.92
CA LEU A 941 20.76 -46.35 16.98
C LEU A 941 20.64 -47.81 16.48
N VAL A 942 19.77 -48.04 15.50
CA VAL A 942 19.63 -49.40 14.91
C VAL A 942 20.72 -49.71 13.92
N ASP A 943 21.02 -48.84 12.97
CA ASP A 943 21.93 -49.11 11.83
C ASP A 943 23.41 -48.99 12.19
N LYS A 944 23.77 -48.09 13.14
CA LYS A 944 25.16 -47.81 13.53
C LYS A 944 25.54 -48.42 14.87
N GLU A 945 24.63 -48.42 15.84
CA GLU A 945 24.89 -48.98 17.16
C GLU A 945 24.40 -50.42 17.31
N GLY A 946 23.75 -50.98 16.28
CA GLY A 946 23.36 -52.41 16.26
C GLY A 946 22.21 -52.74 17.24
N LYS A 947 21.42 -51.71 17.70
CA LYS A 947 20.30 -51.99 18.60
C LYS A 947 19.08 -52.50 17.81
N THR A 948 18.26 -53.29 18.46
CA THR A 948 17.01 -53.83 17.82
C THR A 948 15.89 -52.76 17.88
N TRP A 949 15.01 -52.73 16.87
CA TRP A 949 13.83 -51.86 16.85
C TRP A 949 12.79 -52.34 17.86
N ASN A 950 12.83 -51.83 19.07
CA ASN A 950 11.98 -52.18 20.20
C ASN A 950 11.61 -50.97 21.06
N LEU A 951 10.78 -51.16 22.08
CA LEU A 951 10.35 -50.11 22.99
C LEU A 951 11.50 -49.41 23.69
N GLU A 952 12.51 -50.17 24.10
CA GLU A 952 13.67 -49.67 24.81
C GLU A 952 14.53 -48.75 23.95
N THR A 953 14.81 -49.14 22.71
CA THR A 953 15.59 -48.36 21.73
C THR A 953 14.84 -47.07 21.34
N ILE A 954 13.53 -47.13 21.08
CA ILE A 954 12.72 -45.96 20.78
C ILE A 954 12.62 -45.02 21.97
N THR A 955 12.45 -45.55 23.18
CA THR A 955 12.43 -44.74 24.40
C THR A 955 13.77 -44.05 24.62
N LEU A 956 14.88 -44.74 24.37
CA LEU A 956 16.21 -44.18 24.50
C LEU A 956 16.42 -43.05 23.48
N ALA A 957 16.10 -43.31 22.19
CA ALA A 957 16.19 -42.29 21.15
C ALA A 957 15.37 -41.02 21.51
N ALA A 958 14.16 -41.23 21.98
CA ALA A 958 13.28 -40.13 22.37
C ALA A 958 13.78 -39.37 23.59
N GLN A 959 14.37 -40.05 24.58
CA GLN A 959 15.00 -39.42 25.75
C GLN A 959 16.26 -38.62 25.40
N GLU A 960 17.06 -39.10 24.44
CA GLU A 960 18.28 -38.40 24.01
C GLU A 960 17.94 -37.14 23.17
N ARG A 961 16.83 -37.15 22.44
CA ARG A 961 16.36 -35.99 21.66
C ARG A 961 15.40 -35.03 22.40
N LEU A 962 14.92 -35.45 23.60
CA LEU A 962 14.01 -34.64 24.39
C LEU A 962 14.56 -33.22 24.70
N PRO A 963 15.84 -33.04 25.16
CA PRO A 963 16.35 -31.71 25.45
C PRO A 963 16.33 -30.78 24.24
N SER A 964 16.80 -31.28 23.08
CA SER A 964 16.83 -30.48 21.83
C SER A 964 15.43 -30.11 21.35
N ILE A 965 14.48 -31.05 21.31
CA ILE A 965 13.08 -30.78 20.87
C ILE A 965 12.39 -29.80 21.81
N LEU A 966 12.52 -29.95 23.12
CA LEU A 966 11.92 -29.01 24.09
C LEU A 966 12.58 -27.64 24.04
N MET A 967 13.91 -27.58 23.94
CA MET A 967 14.66 -26.33 23.87
C MET A 967 14.26 -25.54 22.62
N THR A 968 14.21 -26.19 21.46
CA THR A 968 13.72 -25.57 20.19
C THR A 968 12.31 -25.04 20.31
N ALA A 969 11.38 -25.87 20.80
CA ALA A 969 9.99 -25.44 20.95
C ALA A 969 9.83 -24.24 21.90
N LEU A 970 10.54 -24.27 23.04
CA LEU A 970 10.51 -23.19 24.04
C LEU A 970 11.18 -21.91 23.51
N VAL A 971 12.31 -22.04 22.83
CA VAL A 971 13.06 -20.92 22.25
C VAL A 971 12.19 -20.22 21.21
N THR A 972 11.61 -20.98 20.27
CA THR A 972 10.74 -20.41 19.23
C THR A 972 9.47 -19.81 19.83
N ALA A 973 8.81 -20.49 20.76
CA ALA A 973 7.60 -19.98 21.40
C ALA A 973 7.86 -18.69 22.20
N LEU A 974 8.94 -18.64 22.99
CA LEU A 974 9.28 -17.47 23.82
C LEU A 974 9.85 -16.32 22.99
N ALA A 975 10.58 -16.61 21.89
CA ALA A 975 11.00 -15.59 20.93
C ALA A 975 9.79 -14.88 20.29
N MET A 976 8.72 -15.63 19.97
CA MET A 976 7.50 -15.10 19.38
C MET A 976 6.50 -14.55 20.39
N PHE A 977 6.61 -14.90 21.67
CA PHE A 977 5.66 -14.52 22.71
C PHE A 977 5.43 -13.01 22.84
N PRO A 978 6.46 -12.12 22.79
CA PRO A 978 6.25 -10.67 22.86
C PRO A 978 5.40 -10.14 21.70
N ILE A 979 5.54 -10.73 20.51
CA ILE A 979 4.78 -10.37 19.30
C ILE A 979 3.31 -10.85 19.44
N ALA A 980 3.11 -12.08 19.87
CA ALA A 980 1.78 -12.66 20.05
C ALA A 980 0.98 -11.95 21.15
N PHE A 981 1.61 -11.63 22.27
CA PHE A 981 0.95 -10.95 23.40
C PHE A 981 0.58 -9.50 23.09
N ASN A 982 1.34 -8.83 22.24
CA ASN A 982 1.11 -7.45 21.83
C ASN A 982 0.61 -7.37 20.37
N SER A 983 -0.23 -8.30 19.94
CA SER A 983 -0.79 -8.35 18.58
C SER A 983 -1.55 -7.09 18.17
N ASP A 984 -2.06 -6.34 19.16
CA ASP A 984 -2.83 -5.11 18.97
C ASP A 984 -1.97 -3.85 18.77
N ASN A 985 -0.65 -3.94 18.90
CA ASN A 985 0.23 -2.81 18.69
C ASN A 985 0.52 -2.54 17.22
N PRO A 986 0.71 -1.26 16.81
CA PRO A 986 1.11 -0.89 15.47
C PRO A 986 2.33 -1.70 14.98
N GLY A 987 2.23 -2.27 13.78
CA GLY A 987 3.25 -3.11 13.16
C GLY A 987 3.23 -4.59 13.57
N SER A 988 2.38 -4.98 14.53
CA SER A 988 2.22 -6.39 14.96
C SER A 988 0.96 -7.06 14.39
N GLU A 989 0.12 -6.33 13.65
CA GLU A 989 -1.19 -6.79 13.19
C GLU A 989 -1.10 -8.03 12.30
N ILE A 990 -0.09 -8.10 11.43
CA ILE A 990 0.14 -9.26 10.53
C ILE A 990 0.89 -10.36 11.27
N MET A 991 1.88 -9.98 12.09
CA MET A 991 2.77 -10.91 12.76
C MET A 991 2.17 -11.50 14.06
N GLY A 992 1.27 -10.79 14.72
CA GLY A 992 0.64 -11.23 15.98
C GLY A 992 -0.16 -12.53 15.82
N PRO A 993 -1.15 -12.59 14.92
CA PRO A 993 -1.88 -13.81 14.62
C PRO A 993 -0.97 -14.97 14.19
N MET A 994 0.04 -14.67 13.34
CA MET A 994 1.03 -15.63 12.88
C MET A 994 1.85 -16.21 14.06
N ALA A 995 2.39 -15.34 14.94
CA ALA A 995 3.16 -15.76 16.13
C ALA A 995 2.31 -16.62 17.05
N SER A 996 1.05 -16.27 17.23
CA SER A 996 0.11 -17.02 18.06
C SER A 996 -0.19 -18.42 17.51
N ILE A 997 -0.35 -18.54 16.18
CA ILE A 997 -0.50 -19.83 15.50
C ILE A 997 0.75 -20.70 15.71
N ILE A 998 1.93 -20.11 15.56
CA ILE A 998 3.21 -20.81 15.77
C ILE A 998 3.30 -21.29 17.23
N ILE A 999 3.02 -20.45 18.21
CA ILE A 999 3.07 -20.81 19.64
C ILE A 999 2.08 -21.92 19.97
N GLY A 1000 0.80 -21.75 19.61
CA GLY A 1000 -0.24 -22.74 19.87
C GLY A 1000 0.04 -24.07 19.17
N GLY A 1001 0.46 -24.01 17.91
CA GLY A 1001 0.81 -25.20 17.14
C GLY A 1001 2.08 -25.89 17.64
N LEU A 1002 3.10 -25.14 18.08
CA LEU A 1002 4.29 -25.74 18.71
C LEU A 1002 3.94 -26.48 19.99
N PHE A 1003 3.06 -25.91 20.83
CA PHE A 1003 2.62 -26.57 22.05
C PHE A 1003 1.96 -27.92 21.75
N SER A 1004 0.99 -27.97 20.83
CA SER A 1004 0.29 -29.21 20.46
C SER A 1004 1.21 -30.19 19.72
N SER A 1005 2.00 -29.72 18.76
CA SER A 1005 2.92 -30.56 18.00
C SER A 1005 4.03 -31.17 18.84
N THR A 1006 4.60 -30.39 19.76
CA THR A 1006 5.68 -30.88 20.67
C THR A 1006 5.14 -31.96 21.60
N LEU A 1007 3.95 -31.73 22.21
CA LEU A 1007 3.34 -32.71 23.09
C LEU A 1007 3.08 -34.03 22.34
N LEU A 1008 2.53 -33.97 21.15
CA LEU A 1008 2.17 -35.16 20.38
C LEU A 1008 3.38 -35.80 19.70
N ASN A 1009 4.36 -35.00 19.27
CA ASN A 1009 5.63 -35.53 18.73
C ASN A 1009 6.43 -36.31 19.78
N LEU A 1010 6.39 -35.88 21.03
CA LEU A 1010 7.05 -36.59 22.13
C LEU A 1010 6.29 -37.81 22.65
N LEU A 1011 4.93 -37.81 22.57
CA LEU A 1011 4.14 -38.91 23.14
C LEU A 1011 3.60 -39.86 22.06
N LEU A 1012 3.00 -39.33 20.99
CA LEU A 1012 2.28 -40.14 19.99
C LEU A 1012 3.22 -40.70 18.93
N LEU A 1013 4.15 -39.88 18.40
CA LEU A 1013 5.06 -40.32 17.33
C LEU A 1013 5.94 -41.50 17.73
N PRO A 1014 6.60 -41.55 18.92
CA PRO A 1014 7.34 -42.75 19.35
C PRO A 1014 6.46 -44.00 19.42
N CYS A 1015 5.20 -43.85 19.89
CA CYS A 1015 4.25 -44.98 19.97
C CYS A 1015 3.79 -45.47 18.55
N LEU A 1016 3.62 -44.55 17.59
CA LEU A 1016 3.35 -44.86 16.19
C LEU A 1016 4.54 -45.57 15.54
N LEU A 1017 5.77 -45.10 15.77
CA LEU A 1017 7.00 -45.71 15.26
C LEU A 1017 7.21 -47.13 15.83
N LEU A 1018 6.87 -47.35 17.10
CA LEU A 1018 6.96 -48.68 17.73
C LEU A 1018 6.05 -49.70 17.04
N ARG A 1019 4.82 -49.31 16.69
CA ARG A 1019 3.79 -50.21 16.13
C ARG A 1019 3.80 -50.32 14.63
N TYR A 1020 4.13 -49.25 13.94
CA TYR A 1020 4.02 -49.14 12.50
C TYR A 1020 5.32 -48.79 11.78
N GLY A 1021 6.39 -48.47 12.52
CA GLY A 1021 7.70 -48.05 11.95
C GLY A 1021 8.63 -49.18 11.62
N LYS A 1022 8.30 -50.44 12.00
CA LYS A 1022 9.14 -51.60 11.70
C LYS A 1022 9.12 -51.88 10.19
N SER A 1023 10.29 -51.93 9.57
CA SER A 1023 10.46 -52.25 8.14
C SER A 1023 10.14 -53.72 7.87
#